data_ed9823ce6a88f78c6e00a158b56e625a
#
_entry.id   ed9823ce6a88f78c6e00a158b56e625a
#
_cell.length_a   1.000
_cell.length_b   1.000
_cell.length_c   1.000
_cell.angle_alpha   90.00
_cell.angle_beta   90.00
_cell.angle_gamma   90.00
#
_symmetry.space_group_name_H-M   'P 1'
#
loop_
_entity.id
_entity.type
_entity.pdbx_description
1 polymer ?
#
loop_
_entity_poly.entity_id
_entity_poly.type
_entity_poly.pdbx_seq_one_letter_code
_entity_poly.pdbx_strand_id
1 'polypeptide(L)'
;MVAEFGARLKSLGAGRDGGRDMMLHGSIDWAGSGRLPGRHPETATPQMTMVGDDVWSGFIVFQVKHHSPLAARPIDNARWLWQEMRKELDLWTKPPPTRSRTPDYLVFVTNVPLSPDPVNGGLALIEQSLEDYRTKLEDSSRDIAPGERLAQLARLNRIKAVRVVDGNEVDTLVSVHGPVRQSFSALLTVGDVFESLGELAGFMDEGALAETLTRHAQVSLARDGDLSFDEAGGPTGKSVAIDRVAVDLPIHTSRGRDETLLKYVLDRGERVLRPRTTLHEGPRHLVVTGPMGNGKTTMSKFLVQAYRASFMQEALDLGESAATALSGVEDRLRHLGRSGLPQHRRWPIRVDLAAFAEDEGQTEQTLLRYIAQLITRRTSREVKPAHLDTWMTRWPWFVVLDGLDEVTGPRTRWSIIGRVLDLVNEADSRNLDLLVVLTTRPVGYTEDIAPSLFERVDLAPLPIESALDYGRTVVRARLGEDHEDVPRIERQLARAAATENTRELMVTPLQVLILTIIIEAAGPLPPDRFALFWGYYETVARRERGKAGSLKDILDAHFPTITLLHERIGFELHLRSQSSDHATATMSSEELRDLIAAVLAEDGHDPDGTDVDLVDDIRKACLQRLLLIRAHNDGVGFDVRALQEMMAGRHLTTGPDELVRSRLRKLAAHHHWRIPWIFAAGRVFADSQPHRRDQIVEIVKDVDRDASWRLGLIAPVGPALALDLVVDGGARRHPRVRKPLLDHALQLFEGIEPKDTLAATRLILRAAGASTEARSSVAAAIRHALGGSPPARQLARSLQSAMSVAADEVSADDDVRMLASVKSAGRTDQRAEPDPGRWWSEVVRQAEQAVLAGEAGAPAAHAAVNAVRALGVSSSMDAAATRPLDREVDPAASHALDSTFDTDVRGPILLALSDDTTANLVERLLLGLAFHDAGAARQLRDRVLAVRTGVVWDRDDLDVPG
;
A
#
# COMPACT_ATOMS: atom_id res chain seq x y z
N MET A 1 -22.85 -23.42 -8.60
CA MET A 1 -21.84 -22.92 -9.58
C MET A 1 -21.49 -21.45 -9.35
N VAL A 2 -22.44 -20.48 -9.48
CA VAL A 2 -22.09 -19.05 -9.24
C VAL A 2 -21.63 -18.80 -7.79
N ALA A 3 -22.27 -19.44 -6.81
CA ALA A 3 -21.86 -19.37 -5.41
C ALA A 3 -20.46 -19.96 -5.16
N GLU A 4 -20.09 -20.99 -5.91
CA GLU A 4 -18.79 -21.68 -5.79
C GLU A 4 -17.67 -20.94 -6.53
N PHE A 5 -17.92 -20.55 -7.80
CA PHE A 5 -16.90 -19.97 -8.69
C PHE A 5 -16.98 -18.45 -8.79
N GLY A 6 -17.88 -17.82 -8.04
CA GLY A 6 -18.03 -16.35 -7.98
C GLY A 6 -18.71 -15.75 -9.20
N ALA A 7 -18.84 -14.43 -9.17
CA ALA A 7 -19.55 -13.63 -10.18
C ALA A 7 -18.87 -13.58 -11.56
N ARG A 8 -17.66 -14.15 -11.70
CA ARG A 8 -17.04 -14.36 -13.02
C ARG A 8 -17.78 -15.36 -13.88
N LEU A 9 -18.50 -16.30 -13.25
CA LEU A 9 -19.29 -17.27 -13.96
C LEU A 9 -20.55 -16.57 -14.45
N LYS A 10 -20.54 -16.17 -15.72
CA LYS A 10 -21.69 -15.55 -16.37
C LYS A 10 -22.73 -16.60 -16.71
N SER A 11 -23.91 -16.50 -16.09
CA SER A 11 -25.09 -17.27 -16.51
C SER A 11 -25.72 -16.57 -17.69
N LEU A 12 -26.00 -17.30 -18.75
CA LEU A 12 -26.64 -16.80 -19.95
C LEU A 12 -28.08 -17.32 -19.96
N GLY A 13 -29.05 -16.40 -20.11
CA GLY A 13 -30.46 -16.74 -20.09
C GLY A 13 -30.93 -17.55 -21.32
N ALA A 14 -32.18 -18.01 -21.33
CA ALA A 14 -32.76 -18.71 -22.44
C ALA A 14 -32.79 -17.82 -23.70
N GLY A 15 -31.92 -18.08 -24.68
CA GLY A 15 -31.82 -17.32 -25.91
C GLY A 15 -30.78 -17.88 -26.89
N ARG A 16 -30.47 -17.14 -27.97
CA ARG A 16 -29.39 -17.48 -28.89
C ARG A 16 -28.03 -17.14 -28.29
N ASP A 17 -27.61 -17.86 -27.29
CA ASP A 17 -26.38 -17.67 -26.52
C ASP A 17 -25.14 -18.34 -27.13
N GLY A 18 -25.26 -18.92 -28.32
CA GLY A 18 -24.21 -19.71 -28.94
C GLY A 18 -23.97 -21.04 -28.21
N GLY A 19 -24.97 -21.52 -27.44
CA GLY A 19 -24.99 -22.80 -26.75
C GLY A 19 -24.12 -22.88 -25.50
N ARG A 20 -24.17 -21.85 -24.68
CA ARG A 20 -23.48 -21.76 -23.42
C ARG A 20 -24.48 -21.46 -22.32
N ASP A 21 -24.64 -22.35 -21.35
CA ASP A 21 -25.50 -22.07 -20.20
C ASP A 21 -24.80 -21.11 -19.23
N MET A 22 -23.49 -21.35 -19.00
CA MET A 22 -22.64 -20.45 -18.25
C MET A 22 -21.21 -20.43 -18.83
N MET A 23 -20.50 -19.33 -18.66
CA MET A 23 -19.12 -19.22 -19.12
C MET A 23 -18.23 -18.47 -18.13
N LEU A 24 -16.95 -18.82 -18.14
CA LEU A 24 -15.91 -18.23 -17.31
C LEU A 24 -14.66 -17.95 -18.15
N HIS A 25 -14.12 -16.75 -18.04
CA HIS A 25 -12.75 -16.47 -18.48
C HIS A 25 -11.87 -16.28 -17.25
N GLY A 26 -10.90 -17.16 -17.05
CA GLY A 26 -10.02 -17.12 -15.89
C GLY A 26 -9.55 -18.49 -15.45
N SER A 27 -9.19 -18.67 -14.19
CA SER A 27 -8.69 -19.93 -13.65
C SER A 27 -9.65 -20.51 -12.60
N ILE A 28 -9.77 -21.83 -12.61
CA ILE A 28 -10.44 -22.63 -11.59
C ILE A 28 -9.41 -23.60 -11.03
N ASP A 29 -9.35 -23.68 -9.71
CA ASP A 29 -8.67 -24.75 -8.98
C ASP A 29 -9.70 -25.77 -8.50
N TRP A 30 -9.60 -26.96 -9.05
CA TRP A 30 -10.49 -28.07 -8.69
C TRP A 30 -10.03 -28.83 -7.44
N ALA A 31 -8.78 -28.69 -7.01
CA ALA A 31 -8.23 -29.40 -5.85
C ALA A 31 -8.87 -28.98 -4.52
N GLY A 32 -9.33 -27.71 -4.43
CA GLY A 32 -10.00 -27.17 -3.24
C GLY A 32 -11.46 -27.58 -3.06
N SER A 33 -12.11 -28.18 -4.04
CA SER A 33 -13.55 -28.48 -4.04
C SER A 33 -13.88 -29.92 -3.60
N GLY A 34 -13.43 -30.35 -2.43
CA GLY A 34 -13.92 -31.56 -1.72
C GLY A 34 -13.63 -32.91 -2.39
N ARG A 35 -12.50 -33.08 -3.04
CA ARG A 35 -12.15 -34.25 -3.87
C ARG A 35 -11.68 -35.50 -3.15
N LEU A 36 -12.02 -36.64 -3.75
CA LEU A 36 -11.30 -37.93 -3.63
C LEU A 36 -9.96 -37.86 -4.38
N PRO A 37 -8.83 -38.40 -3.83
CA PRO A 37 -7.50 -38.29 -4.43
C PRO A 37 -7.42 -39.01 -5.77
N GLY A 38 -7.20 -38.25 -6.86
CA GLY A 38 -6.93 -38.77 -8.19
C GLY A 38 -5.44 -38.97 -8.42
N ARG A 39 -5.07 -40.02 -9.15
CA ARG A 39 -3.70 -40.40 -9.50
C ARG A 39 -3.00 -39.29 -10.30
N HIS A 40 -1.73 -39.02 -9.96
CA HIS A 40 -0.80 -38.26 -10.81
C HIS A 40 -0.37 -39.12 -12.03
N PRO A 41 -0.41 -38.57 -13.24
CA PRO A 41 0.35 -39.14 -14.33
C PRO A 41 1.58 -38.26 -14.62
N GLU A 42 2.75 -38.85 -14.52
CA GLU A 42 3.96 -38.33 -15.15
C GLU A 42 3.90 -38.53 -16.67
N THR A 43 4.23 -37.47 -17.39
CA THR A 43 4.54 -37.44 -18.83
C THR A 43 3.48 -37.94 -19.82
N ALA A 44 2.77 -36.99 -20.46
CA ALA A 44 2.15 -37.25 -21.77
C ALA A 44 1.83 -35.96 -22.53
N THR A 45 1.99 -36.06 -23.86
CA THR A 45 1.43 -35.19 -24.90
C THR A 45 0.02 -34.69 -24.54
N PRO A 46 -0.43 -33.50 -24.98
CA PRO A 46 -1.74 -32.96 -24.62
C PRO A 46 -2.86 -33.85 -25.17
N GLN A 47 -3.33 -34.75 -24.36
CA GLN A 47 -4.47 -35.61 -24.59
C GLN A 47 -5.68 -35.02 -23.86
N MET A 48 -6.82 -34.91 -24.54
CA MET A 48 -8.09 -34.51 -23.93
C MET A 48 -8.48 -35.56 -22.89
N THR A 49 -8.40 -35.20 -21.61
CA THR A 49 -8.72 -36.09 -20.50
C THR A 49 -10.03 -35.68 -19.83
N MET A 50 -10.72 -36.60 -19.18
CA MET A 50 -11.90 -36.28 -18.36
C MET A 50 -11.54 -35.50 -17.13
N VAL A 51 -10.28 -35.66 -16.65
CA VAL A 51 -9.73 -34.96 -15.50
C VAL A 51 -8.34 -34.50 -15.89
N GLY A 52 -8.22 -33.23 -16.31
CA GLY A 52 -6.95 -32.57 -16.58
C GLY A 52 -6.28 -32.09 -15.29
N ASP A 53 -5.28 -31.25 -15.45
CA ASP A 53 -4.63 -30.57 -14.34
C ASP A 53 -5.65 -30.01 -13.36
N ASP A 54 -5.33 -30.02 -12.07
CA ASP A 54 -6.23 -29.50 -11.03
C ASP A 54 -6.53 -28.01 -11.20
N VAL A 55 -5.68 -27.30 -11.93
CA VAL A 55 -5.85 -25.88 -12.25
C VAL A 55 -6.15 -25.69 -13.73
N TRP A 56 -7.33 -25.17 -14.00
CA TRP A 56 -7.74 -24.79 -15.35
C TRP A 56 -7.64 -23.28 -15.54
N SER A 57 -6.94 -22.83 -16.58
CA SER A 57 -6.83 -21.43 -16.91
C SER A 57 -7.12 -21.18 -18.40
N GLY A 58 -8.15 -20.36 -18.66
CA GLY A 58 -8.59 -20.05 -20.02
C GLY A 58 -10.07 -19.78 -20.15
N PHE A 59 -10.62 -20.09 -21.31
CA PHE A 59 -12.05 -19.99 -21.59
C PHE A 59 -12.76 -21.29 -21.24
N ILE A 60 -13.56 -21.26 -20.18
CA ILE A 60 -14.28 -22.42 -19.61
C ILE A 60 -15.78 -22.25 -19.87
N VAL A 61 -16.42 -23.26 -20.41
CA VAL A 61 -17.86 -23.27 -20.67
C VAL A 61 -18.53 -24.35 -19.82
N PHE A 62 -19.59 -23.97 -19.14
CA PHE A 62 -20.46 -24.88 -18.37
C PHE A 62 -21.71 -25.16 -19.16
N GLN A 63 -22.10 -26.43 -19.23
CA GLN A 63 -23.30 -26.95 -19.87
C GLN A 63 -24.14 -27.67 -18.86
N VAL A 64 -25.35 -27.21 -18.62
CA VAL A 64 -26.30 -27.84 -17.69
C VAL A 64 -27.16 -28.88 -18.44
N LYS A 65 -27.18 -30.09 -17.95
CA LYS A 65 -28.00 -31.18 -18.50
C LYS A 65 -28.87 -31.81 -17.41
N HIS A 66 -30.16 -31.60 -17.51
CA HIS A 66 -31.14 -32.09 -16.57
C HIS A 66 -31.89 -33.34 -17.12
N HIS A 67 -31.89 -34.44 -16.36
CA HIS A 67 -32.58 -35.68 -16.69
C HIS A 67 -33.72 -35.90 -15.72
N SER A 68 -34.95 -36.01 -16.25
CA SER A 68 -36.15 -36.28 -15.44
C SER A 68 -37.18 -37.04 -16.27
N PRO A 69 -37.71 -38.15 -15.70
CA PRO A 69 -37.31 -38.86 -14.49
C PRO A 69 -35.97 -39.57 -14.68
N LEU A 70 -35.23 -39.78 -13.59
CA LEU A 70 -34.03 -40.64 -13.61
C LEU A 70 -34.41 -42.10 -13.92
N ALA A 71 -33.60 -42.78 -14.74
CA ALA A 71 -33.79 -44.19 -15.02
C ALA A 71 -33.49 -45.03 -13.79
N ALA A 72 -34.20 -46.14 -13.64
CA ALA A 72 -34.05 -47.05 -12.51
C ALA A 72 -32.63 -47.68 -12.39
N ARG A 73 -31.95 -47.86 -13.53
CA ARG A 73 -30.58 -48.37 -13.56
C ARG A 73 -29.61 -47.19 -13.73
N PRO A 74 -28.67 -47.01 -12.80
CA PRO A 74 -27.72 -45.90 -12.85
C PRO A 74 -26.93 -45.78 -14.17
N ILE A 75 -26.58 -46.92 -14.78
CA ILE A 75 -25.81 -46.95 -16.01
C ILE A 75 -26.59 -46.38 -17.22
N ASP A 76 -27.92 -46.47 -17.22
CA ASP A 76 -28.74 -45.91 -18.30
C ASP A 76 -28.78 -44.36 -18.21
N ASN A 77 -28.72 -43.82 -16.99
CA ASN A 77 -28.56 -42.40 -16.75
C ASN A 77 -27.19 -41.88 -17.28
N ALA A 78 -26.13 -42.65 -17.03
CA ALA A 78 -24.80 -42.31 -17.55
C ALA A 78 -24.75 -42.37 -19.10
N ARG A 79 -25.43 -43.34 -19.72
CA ARG A 79 -25.57 -43.44 -21.18
C ARG A 79 -26.34 -42.26 -21.76
N TRP A 80 -27.40 -41.82 -21.09
CA TRP A 80 -28.15 -40.62 -21.47
C TRP A 80 -27.27 -39.38 -21.39
N LEU A 81 -26.53 -39.22 -20.32
CA LEU A 81 -25.62 -38.07 -20.14
C LEU A 81 -24.58 -38.06 -21.26
N TRP A 82 -23.98 -39.23 -21.59
CA TRP A 82 -23.05 -39.31 -22.69
C TRP A 82 -23.64 -38.87 -24.04
N GLN A 83 -24.88 -39.25 -24.32
CA GLN A 83 -25.55 -38.81 -25.53
C GLN A 83 -25.69 -37.31 -25.61
N GLU A 84 -26.04 -36.65 -24.51
CA GLU A 84 -26.14 -35.19 -24.44
C GLU A 84 -24.74 -34.53 -24.54
N MET A 85 -23.73 -35.06 -23.87
CA MET A 85 -22.34 -34.60 -23.99
C MET A 85 -21.84 -34.72 -25.43
N ARG A 86 -22.11 -35.82 -26.09
CA ARG A 86 -21.71 -36.03 -27.48
C ARG A 86 -22.39 -35.02 -28.42
N LYS A 87 -23.65 -34.72 -28.24
CA LYS A 87 -24.34 -33.67 -29.02
C LYS A 87 -23.65 -32.33 -28.84
N GLU A 88 -23.29 -31.96 -27.62
CA GLU A 88 -22.57 -30.72 -27.37
C GLU A 88 -21.17 -30.71 -27.99
N LEU A 89 -20.41 -31.79 -27.86
CA LEU A 89 -19.08 -31.91 -28.49
C LEU A 89 -19.20 -31.78 -30.00
N ASP A 90 -20.20 -32.38 -30.64
CA ASP A 90 -20.46 -32.24 -32.06
C ASP A 90 -20.74 -30.78 -32.46
N LEU A 91 -21.54 -30.05 -31.68
CA LEU A 91 -21.83 -28.64 -31.95
C LEU A 91 -20.58 -27.73 -31.85
N TRP A 92 -19.63 -28.08 -30.98
CA TRP A 92 -18.37 -27.31 -30.83
C TRP A 92 -17.33 -27.67 -31.89
N THR A 93 -17.34 -28.90 -32.41
CA THR A 93 -16.24 -29.45 -33.19
C THR A 93 -16.56 -29.63 -34.65
N LYS A 94 -17.81 -30.06 -35.03
CA LYS A 94 -18.16 -30.31 -36.44
C LYS A 94 -18.14 -29.03 -37.31
N PRO A 95 -17.56 -29.09 -38.53
CA PRO A 95 -17.63 -27.99 -39.47
C PRO A 95 -19.00 -28.06 -40.29
N PRO A 96 -19.61 -26.89 -40.68
CA PRO A 96 -19.26 -25.56 -40.21
C PRO A 96 -19.62 -25.43 -38.74
N PRO A 97 -18.77 -24.74 -37.97
CA PRO A 97 -19.04 -24.63 -36.55
C PRO A 97 -20.31 -23.80 -36.33
N THR A 98 -21.24 -24.35 -35.63
CA THR A 98 -22.43 -23.63 -35.15
C THR A 98 -22.09 -22.63 -34.04
N ARG A 99 -20.89 -22.79 -33.42
CA ARG A 99 -20.40 -21.97 -32.32
C ARG A 99 -19.05 -21.33 -32.67
N SER A 100 -18.94 -20.02 -32.44
CA SER A 100 -17.86 -19.19 -33.00
C SER A 100 -16.49 -19.41 -32.38
N ARG A 101 -16.42 -19.78 -31.09
CA ARG A 101 -15.15 -19.95 -30.36
C ARG A 101 -15.17 -21.26 -29.58
N THR A 102 -14.23 -22.14 -29.86
CA THR A 102 -14.04 -23.39 -29.11
C THR A 102 -13.52 -23.04 -27.70
N PRO A 103 -14.09 -23.60 -26.62
CA PRO A 103 -13.59 -23.40 -25.27
C PRO A 103 -12.27 -24.15 -25.06
N ASP A 104 -11.49 -23.69 -24.09
CA ASP A 104 -10.31 -24.42 -23.61
C ASP A 104 -10.71 -25.59 -22.71
N TYR A 105 -11.85 -25.45 -22.02
CA TYR A 105 -12.37 -26.47 -21.08
C TYR A 105 -13.89 -26.50 -21.12
N LEU A 106 -14.45 -27.72 -20.97
CA LEU A 106 -15.89 -27.97 -20.89
C LEU A 106 -16.24 -28.59 -19.54
N VAL A 107 -17.25 -28.03 -18.86
CA VAL A 107 -17.84 -28.58 -17.63
C VAL A 107 -19.29 -28.95 -17.92
N PHE A 108 -19.65 -30.20 -17.70
CA PHE A 108 -21.04 -30.66 -17.74
C PHE A 108 -21.58 -30.76 -16.32
N VAL A 109 -22.63 -30.02 -16.03
CA VAL A 109 -23.31 -30.06 -14.71
C VAL A 109 -24.62 -30.81 -14.87
N THR A 110 -24.89 -31.80 -14.03
CA THR A 110 -26.08 -32.64 -14.16
C THR A 110 -26.64 -33.03 -12.80
N ASN A 111 -27.95 -33.34 -12.79
CA ASN A 111 -28.58 -33.97 -11.63
C ASN A 111 -28.45 -35.53 -11.63
N VAL A 112 -27.77 -36.10 -12.61
CA VAL A 112 -27.53 -37.55 -12.70
C VAL A 112 -26.43 -37.93 -11.71
N PRO A 113 -26.70 -38.80 -10.70
CA PRO A 113 -25.63 -39.34 -9.87
C PRO A 113 -24.84 -40.39 -10.66
N LEU A 114 -23.51 -40.28 -10.60
CA LEU A 114 -22.61 -41.20 -11.29
C LEU A 114 -21.85 -42.06 -10.27
N SER A 115 -21.76 -43.37 -10.56
CA SER A 115 -20.94 -44.27 -9.73
C SER A 115 -19.46 -44.07 -10.02
N PRO A 116 -18.59 -43.93 -8.98
CA PRO A 116 -17.15 -43.82 -9.14
C PRO A 116 -16.43 -45.17 -9.40
N ASP A 117 -17.15 -46.28 -9.53
CA ASP A 117 -16.53 -47.58 -9.82
C ASP A 117 -15.66 -47.51 -11.09
N PRO A 118 -14.35 -47.83 -11.00
CA PRO A 118 -13.41 -47.61 -12.09
C PRO A 118 -13.59 -48.54 -13.28
N VAL A 119 -14.40 -49.62 -13.16
CA VAL A 119 -14.59 -50.59 -14.22
C VAL A 119 -16.01 -50.54 -14.81
N ASN A 120 -17.01 -50.46 -13.96
CA ASN A 120 -18.43 -50.56 -14.33
C ASN A 120 -19.23 -49.31 -13.96
N GLY A 121 -18.55 -48.26 -13.47
CA GLY A 121 -19.21 -47.04 -13.02
C GLY A 121 -19.65 -46.12 -14.15
N GLY A 122 -20.54 -45.18 -13.79
CA GLY A 122 -21.03 -44.20 -14.74
C GLY A 122 -19.94 -43.24 -15.21
N LEU A 123 -18.99 -42.89 -14.35
CA LEU A 123 -17.83 -42.07 -14.73
C LEU A 123 -16.91 -42.80 -15.71
N ALA A 124 -16.57 -44.08 -15.40
CA ALA A 124 -15.74 -44.90 -16.29
C ALA A 124 -16.38 -45.07 -17.69
N LEU A 125 -17.70 -45.22 -17.76
CA LEU A 125 -18.43 -45.29 -19.03
C LEU A 125 -18.26 -43.99 -19.82
N ILE A 126 -18.34 -42.84 -19.18
CA ILE A 126 -18.22 -41.55 -19.86
C ILE A 126 -16.77 -41.31 -20.33
N GLU A 127 -15.78 -41.66 -19.52
CA GLU A 127 -14.34 -41.58 -19.86
C GLU A 127 -14.04 -42.47 -21.09
N GLN A 128 -14.44 -43.72 -21.05
CA GLN A 128 -14.25 -44.64 -22.18
C GLN A 128 -14.97 -44.13 -23.45
N SER A 129 -16.19 -43.61 -23.28
CA SER A 129 -16.98 -43.11 -24.43
C SER A 129 -16.37 -41.86 -25.06
N LEU A 130 -15.72 -41.02 -24.24
CA LEU A 130 -15.00 -39.83 -24.72
C LEU A 130 -13.73 -40.22 -25.49
N GLU A 131 -12.98 -41.19 -25.01
CA GLU A 131 -11.81 -41.74 -25.70
C GLU A 131 -12.21 -42.45 -26.99
N ASP A 132 -13.26 -43.23 -26.99
CA ASP A 132 -13.83 -43.86 -28.18
C ASP A 132 -14.29 -42.84 -29.22
N TYR A 133 -14.86 -41.71 -28.76
CA TYR A 133 -15.26 -40.60 -29.64
C TYR A 133 -14.05 -39.99 -30.33
N ARG A 134 -12.96 -39.79 -29.64
CA ARG A 134 -11.70 -39.28 -30.17
C ARG A 134 -11.05 -40.27 -31.15
N THR A 135 -10.87 -41.50 -30.72
CA THR A 135 -10.27 -42.55 -31.54
C THR A 135 -11.04 -42.75 -32.84
N LYS A 136 -12.39 -42.63 -32.80
CA LYS A 136 -13.21 -42.66 -34.04
C LYS A 136 -12.96 -41.49 -34.98
N LEU A 137 -12.48 -40.36 -34.51
CA LEU A 137 -12.09 -39.22 -35.37
C LEU A 137 -10.67 -39.36 -35.90
N GLU A 138 -9.81 -40.09 -35.19
CA GLU A 138 -8.44 -40.39 -35.60
C GLU A 138 -8.39 -41.49 -36.67
N ASP A 139 -9.34 -42.42 -36.69
CA ASP A 139 -9.44 -43.54 -37.61
C ASP A 139 -9.75 -43.06 -39.03
N SER A 140 -8.77 -43.29 -39.96
CA SER A 140 -8.81 -42.86 -41.36
C SER A 140 -9.73 -43.70 -42.26
N SER A 141 -10.30 -44.77 -41.75
CA SER A 141 -11.07 -45.76 -42.52
C SER A 141 -12.56 -45.43 -42.67
N ARG A 142 -13.05 -44.30 -42.15
CA ARG A 142 -14.47 -43.92 -42.08
C ARG A 142 -14.90 -42.93 -43.17
N ASP A 143 -16.18 -43.01 -43.55
CA ASP A 143 -16.87 -42.21 -44.58
C ASP A 143 -17.02 -40.70 -44.32
N ILE A 144 -16.12 -40.09 -43.58
CA ILE A 144 -16.10 -38.64 -43.38
C ILE A 144 -15.03 -38.05 -44.31
N ALA A 145 -15.39 -37.00 -45.06
CA ALA A 145 -14.45 -36.28 -45.89
C ALA A 145 -13.16 -35.92 -45.13
N PRO A 146 -11.94 -36.25 -45.64
CA PRO A 146 -10.68 -36.08 -44.88
C PRO A 146 -10.46 -34.68 -44.34
N GLY A 147 -10.90 -33.64 -45.04
CA GLY A 147 -10.79 -32.22 -44.60
C GLY A 147 -11.69 -31.89 -43.46
N GLU A 148 -12.94 -32.40 -43.43
CA GLU A 148 -13.89 -32.17 -42.33
C GLU A 148 -13.47 -32.87 -41.03
N ARG A 149 -12.95 -34.09 -41.17
CA ARG A 149 -12.44 -34.88 -40.07
C ARG A 149 -11.24 -34.21 -39.40
N LEU A 150 -10.25 -33.77 -40.19
CA LEU A 150 -9.08 -33.06 -39.69
C LEU A 150 -9.48 -31.72 -39.01
N ALA A 151 -10.43 -31.01 -39.60
CA ALA A 151 -10.94 -29.78 -39.01
C ALA A 151 -11.69 -30.04 -37.68
N GLN A 152 -12.45 -31.12 -37.60
CA GLN A 152 -13.13 -31.52 -36.36
C GLN A 152 -12.14 -31.96 -35.28
N LEU A 153 -11.13 -32.74 -35.62
CA LEU A 153 -10.08 -33.20 -34.72
C LEU A 153 -9.24 -32.03 -34.24
N ALA A 154 -8.87 -31.09 -35.10
CA ALA A 154 -8.12 -29.89 -34.72
C ALA A 154 -8.89 -29.01 -33.73
N ARG A 155 -10.24 -28.99 -33.83
CA ARG A 155 -11.08 -28.27 -32.84
C ARG A 155 -11.23 -29.03 -31.54
N LEU A 156 -11.38 -30.35 -31.62
CA LEU A 156 -11.43 -31.21 -30.47
C LEU A 156 -10.16 -31.10 -29.61
N ASN A 157 -9.00 -31.08 -30.26
CA ASN A 157 -7.69 -30.94 -29.62
C ASN A 157 -7.44 -29.56 -28.99
N ARG A 158 -8.28 -28.55 -29.25
CA ARG A 158 -8.28 -27.29 -28.50
C ARG A 158 -8.91 -27.40 -27.12
N ILE A 159 -9.83 -28.37 -26.95
CA ILE A 159 -10.46 -28.63 -25.65
C ILE A 159 -9.47 -29.46 -24.82
N LYS A 160 -8.82 -28.81 -23.85
CA LYS A 160 -7.74 -29.41 -23.04
C LYS A 160 -8.27 -30.47 -22.09
N ALA A 161 -9.45 -30.23 -21.49
CA ALA A 161 -10.10 -31.19 -20.61
C ALA A 161 -11.63 -31.00 -20.57
N VAL A 162 -12.31 -32.10 -20.19
CA VAL A 162 -13.74 -32.14 -19.94
C VAL A 162 -13.98 -32.64 -18.51
N ARG A 163 -14.91 -32.01 -17.78
CA ARG A 163 -15.30 -32.42 -16.43
C ARG A 163 -16.82 -32.62 -16.35
N VAL A 164 -17.21 -33.57 -15.55
CA VAL A 164 -18.63 -33.77 -15.17
C VAL A 164 -18.75 -33.43 -13.67
N VAL A 165 -19.64 -32.51 -13.34
CA VAL A 165 -20.14 -32.24 -12.00
C VAL A 165 -21.46 -32.97 -11.91
N ASP A 166 -21.44 -34.15 -11.30
CA ASP A 166 -22.58 -35.06 -11.25
C ASP A 166 -23.58 -34.71 -10.14
N GLY A 167 -24.69 -35.44 -10.04
CA GLY A 167 -25.71 -35.19 -9.03
C GLY A 167 -25.18 -35.23 -7.59
N ASN A 168 -24.24 -36.11 -7.28
CA ASN A 168 -23.66 -36.24 -5.93
C ASN A 168 -22.78 -34.99 -5.60
N GLU A 169 -22.02 -34.54 -6.58
CA GLU A 169 -21.17 -33.32 -6.42
C GLU A 169 -22.06 -32.05 -6.32
N VAL A 170 -23.16 -31.99 -7.09
CA VAL A 170 -24.15 -30.89 -6.98
C VAL A 170 -24.82 -30.89 -5.60
N ASP A 171 -25.21 -32.04 -5.07
CA ASP A 171 -25.82 -32.16 -3.73
C ASP A 171 -24.82 -31.68 -2.65
N THR A 172 -23.56 -32.04 -2.81
CA THR A 172 -22.48 -31.58 -1.90
C THR A 172 -22.33 -30.07 -1.95
N LEU A 173 -22.29 -29.48 -3.15
CA LEU A 173 -22.19 -28.04 -3.33
C LEU A 173 -23.40 -27.29 -2.75
N VAL A 174 -24.62 -27.79 -2.96
CA VAL A 174 -25.83 -27.23 -2.37
C VAL A 174 -25.81 -27.31 -0.85
N SER A 175 -25.29 -28.42 -0.30
CA SER A 175 -25.16 -28.59 1.16
C SER A 175 -24.19 -27.60 1.81
N VAL A 176 -23.12 -27.23 1.10
CA VAL A 176 -22.11 -26.26 1.57
C VAL A 176 -22.63 -24.82 1.44
N HIS A 177 -23.42 -24.53 0.42
CA HIS A 177 -23.94 -23.18 0.16
C HIS A 177 -25.33 -22.96 0.75
N GLY A 178 -25.41 -22.67 2.06
CA GLY A 178 -26.67 -22.44 2.80
C GLY A 178 -27.64 -21.48 2.11
N PRO A 179 -27.23 -20.28 1.65
CA PRO A 179 -28.14 -19.35 0.95
C PRO A 179 -28.72 -19.91 -0.35
N VAL A 180 -27.97 -20.76 -1.08
CA VAL A 180 -28.51 -21.44 -2.28
C VAL A 180 -29.54 -22.48 -1.86
N ARG A 181 -29.24 -23.28 -0.83
CA ARG A 181 -30.15 -24.30 -0.28
C ARG A 181 -31.46 -23.67 0.19
N GLN A 182 -31.39 -22.55 0.91
CA GLN A 182 -32.53 -21.79 1.41
C GLN A 182 -33.48 -21.26 0.31
N SER A 183 -32.96 -21.07 -0.91
CA SER A 183 -33.75 -20.66 -2.06
C SER A 183 -34.69 -21.74 -2.58
N PHE A 184 -34.55 -23.00 -2.13
CA PHE A 184 -35.37 -24.15 -2.56
C PHE A 184 -36.09 -24.77 -1.38
N SER A 185 -37.42 -24.58 -1.30
CA SER A 185 -38.24 -25.08 -0.17
C SER A 185 -38.11 -26.55 0.10
N ALA A 186 -37.82 -27.35 -0.93
CA ALA A 186 -37.61 -28.80 -0.81
C ALA A 186 -36.24 -29.20 -0.19
N LEU A 187 -35.30 -28.28 -0.08
CA LEU A 187 -33.96 -28.49 0.44
C LEU A 187 -33.72 -27.87 1.81
N LEU A 188 -34.75 -27.18 2.35
CA LEU A 188 -34.66 -26.49 3.65
C LEU A 188 -34.50 -27.52 4.78
N THR A 189 -33.50 -27.23 5.65
CA THR A 189 -33.33 -27.95 6.92
C THR A 189 -34.07 -27.24 8.05
N VAL A 190 -34.27 -27.93 9.18
CA VAL A 190 -34.85 -27.30 10.39
C VAL A 190 -33.98 -26.12 10.87
N GLY A 191 -32.65 -26.22 10.73
CA GLY A 191 -31.71 -25.12 11.02
C GLY A 191 -31.96 -23.93 10.13
N ASP A 192 -32.16 -24.13 8.83
CA ASP A 192 -32.43 -23.06 7.86
C ASP A 192 -33.74 -22.32 8.19
N VAL A 193 -34.77 -23.05 8.69
CA VAL A 193 -36.02 -22.41 9.12
C VAL A 193 -35.86 -21.56 10.36
N PHE A 194 -35.06 -22.03 11.37
CA PHE A 194 -34.76 -21.24 12.55
C PHE A 194 -33.90 -20.02 12.25
N GLU A 195 -32.94 -20.16 11.36
CA GLU A 195 -32.12 -19.04 10.86
C GLU A 195 -33.01 -18.01 10.15
N SER A 196 -33.90 -18.44 9.27
CA SER A 196 -34.85 -17.57 8.55
C SER A 196 -35.86 -16.87 9.49
N LEU A 197 -36.30 -17.53 10.56
CA LEU A 197 -37.18 -16.90 11.57
C LEU A 197 -36.46 -15.85 12.41
N GLY A 198 -35.16 -16.04 12.72
CA GLY A 198 -34.30 -15.04 13.35
C GLY A 198 -34.05 -13.83 12.43
N GLU A 199 -34.04 -14.09 11.13
CA GLU A 199 -33.81 -13.12 10.07
C GLU A 199 -35.06 -12.28 9.73
N LEU A 200 -36.24 -12.81 9.84
CA LEU A 200 -37.52 -12.11 9.51
C LEU A 200 -37.78 -10.86 10.35
N ALA A 201 -37.05 -10.67 11.44
CA ALA A 201 -37.17 -9.47 12.26
C ALA A 201 -36.44 -8.23 11.74
N GLY A 202 -35.71 -8.30 10.58
CA GLY A 202 -34.91 -7.18 10.11
C GLY A 202 -34.36 -7.26 8.68
N PHE A 203 -34.91 -8.08 7.80
CA PHE A 203 -34.33 -8.31 6.46
C PHE A 203 -34.71 -7.27 5.41
N MET A 204 -33.67 -6.75 4.72
CA MET A 204 -33.80 -6.22 3.38
C MET A 204 -33.86 -7.43 2.42
N ASP A 205 -34.89 -7.51 1.57
CA ASP A 205 -34.97 -8.50 0.50
C ASP A 205 -33.68 -8.49 -0.33
N GLU A 206 -33.22 -9.66 -0.71
CA GLU A 206 -31.95 -9.83 -1.40
C GLU A 206 -31.88 -9.02 -2.72
N GLY A 207 -32.99 -8.94 -3.43
CA GLY A 207 -33.12 -8.10 -4.62
C GLY A 207 -32.94 -6.61 -4.28
N ALA A 208 -33.54 -6.15 -3.18
CA ALA A 208 -33.41 -4.78 -2.71
C ALA A 208 -31.98 -4.45 -2.23
N LEU A 209 -31.26 -5.43 -1.65
CA LEU A 209 -29.86 -5.28 -1.29
C LEU A 209 -28.99 -5.15 -2.55
N ALA A 210 -29.13 -6.06 -3.51
CA ALA A 210 -28.42 -6.01 -4.78
C ALA A 210 -28.65 -4.67 -5.51
N GLU A 211 -29.92 -4.22 -5.59
CA GLU A 211 -30.26 -2.90 -6.15
C GLU A 211 -29.58 -1.75 -5.39
N THR A 212 -29.57 -1.82 -4.06
CA THR A 212 -28.96 -0.77 -3.23
C THR A 212 -27.45 -0.70 -3.43
N LEU A 213 -26.76 -1.84 -3.49
CA LEU A 213 -25.32 -1.94 -3.71
C LEU A 213 -24.95 -1.54 -5.15
N THR A 214 -25.79 -1.91 -6.13
CA THR A 214 -25.64 -1.46 -7.52
C THR A 214 -25.82 0.06 -7.62
N ARG A 215 -26.84 0.61 -6.99
CA ARG A 215 -27.04 2.06 -6.93
C ARG A 215 -25.90 2.78 -6.24
N HIS A 216 -25.38 2.23 -5.14
CA HIS A 216 -24.18 2.77 -4.48
C HIS A 216 -22.98 2.81 -5.45
N ALA A 217 -22.73 1.72 -6.18
CA ALA A 217 -21.63 1.66 -7.15
C ALA A 217 -21.84 2.66 -8.30
N GLN A 218 -23.06 2.78 -8.83
CA GLN A 218 -23.40 3.73 -9.90
C GLN A 218 -23.22 5.19 -9.49
N VAL A 219 -23.76 5.57 -8.32
CA VAL A 219 -23.64 6.95 -7.81
C VAL A 219 -22.17 7.27 -7.49
N SER A 220 -21.44 6.30 -6.96
CA SER A 220 -20.03 6.45 -6.63
C SER A 220 -19.15 6.49 -7.88
N LEU A 221 -19.48 5.75 -8.94
CA LEU A 221 -18.79 5.83 -10.22
C LEU A 221 -18.92 7.24 -10.83
N ALA A 222 -20.10 7.83 -10.76
CA ALA A 222 -20.37 9.16 -11.30
C ALA A 222 -19.76 10.30 -10.47
N ARG A 223 -19.65 10.15 -9.13
CA ARG A 223 -19.26 11.25 -8.23
C ARG A 223 -17.83 11.21 -7.73
N ASP A 224 -17.27 9.99 -7.52
CA ASP A 224 -15.96 9.85 -6.91
C ASP A 224 -14.81 9.82 -7.94
N GLY A 225 -15.15 10.01 -9.21
CA GLY A 225 -14.19 10.04 -10.31
C GLY A 225 -13.48 11.38 -10.50
N ASP A 226 -13.84 12.41 -9.75
CA ASP A 226 -13.24 13.72 -9.90
C ASP A 226 -12.04 13.93 -8.97
N LEU A 227 -10.95 14.44 -9.53
CA LEU A 227 -9.82 14.97 -8.80
C LEU A 227 -9.88 16.50 -8.86
N SER A 228 -9.95 17.13 -7.71
CA SER A 228 -9.81 18.57 -7.62
C SER A 228 -8.33 18.94 -7.77
N PHE A 229 -7.96 19.61 -8.85
CA PHE A 229 -6.63 20.25 -8.98
C PHE A 229 -6.51 21.55 -8.18
N ASP A 230 -7.57 21.96 -7.51
CA ASP A 230 -7.49 23.04 -6.54
C ASP A 230 -6.47 22.69 -5.45
N GLU A 231 -6.37 21.38 -5.09
CA GLU A 231 -5.35 20.85 -4.17
C GLU A 231 -3.91 21.11 -4.66
N ALA A 232 -3.73 21.28 -5.94
CA ALA A 232 -2.44 21.60 -6.54
C ALA A 232 -2.34 23.03 -7.10
N GLY A 233 -3.26 23.95 -6.71
CA GLY A 233 -3.27 25.34 -7.14
C GLY A 233 -3.75 25.59 -8.57
N GLY A 234 -4.58 24.70 -9.07
CA GLY A 234 -5.32 24.94 -10.30
C GLY A 234 -6.35 26.07 -10.17
N PRO A 235 -6.99 26.50 -11.28
CA PRO A 235 -8.10 27.44 -11.19
C PRO A 235 -9.25 26.84 -10.38
N THR A 236 -9.78 27.63 -9.45
CA THR A 236 -10.95 27.27 -8.65
C THR A 236 -12.09 26.70 -9.48
N GLY A 237 -12.61 25.55 -9.07
CA GLY A 237 -13.84 24.96 -9.62
C GLY A 237 -13.64 24.10 -10.87
N LYS A 238 -12.40 23.78 -11.29
CA LYS A 238 -12.16 22.77 -12.33
C LYS A 238 -11.71 21.46 -11.69
N SER A 239 -12.65 20.54 -11.53
CA SER A 239 -12.31 19.14 -11.32
C SER A 239 -11.89 18.51 -12.65
N VAL A 240 -10.95 17.57 -12.60
CA VAL A 240 -10.56 16.77 -13.75
C VAL A 240 -10.88 15.32 -13.42
N ALA A 241 -11.51 14.64 -14.36
CA ALA A 241 -11.85 13.24 -14.19
C ALA A 241 -10.54 12.42 -14.02
N ILE A 242 -10.53 11.52 -13.03
CA ILE A 242 -9.38 10.72 -12.64
C ILE A 242 -8.85 9.86 -13.78
N ASP A 243 -9.72 9.39 -14.65
CA ASP A 243 -9.40 8.64 -15.86
C ASP A 243 -8.52 9.42 -16.85
N ARG A 244 -8.58 10.75 -16.83
CA ARG A 244 -7.72 11.58 -17.68
C ARG A 244 -6.28 11.67 -17.17
N VAL A 245 -6.05 11.56 -15.86
CA VAL A 245 -4.76 11.84 -15.23
C VAL A 245 -4.16 10.70 -14.42
N ALA A 246 -4.88 9.59 -14.22
CA ALA A 246 -4.33 8.43 -13.53
C ALA A 246 -3.08 7.91 -14.27
N VAL A 247 -1.99 7.71 -13.54
CA VAL A 247 -0.74 7.14 -14.04
C VAL A 247 -0.47 5.82 -13.33
N ASP A 248 -0.03 4.80 -14.08
CA ASP A 248 0.37 3.55 -13.45
C ASP A 248 1.72 3.73 -12.75
N LEU A 249 1.77 3.38 -11.48
CA LEU A 249 2.92 3.64 -10.61
C LEU A 249 3.85 2.45 -10.58
N PRO A 250 5.16 2.63 -10.78
CA PRO A 250 6.12 1.54 -10.67
C PRO A 250 6.20 1.04 -9.23
N ILE A 251 6.43 -0.26 -9.07
CA ILE A 251 6.50 -0.93 -7.77
C ILE A 251 7.73 -1.80 -7.64
N HIS A 252 8.15 -1.97 -6.39
CA HIS A 252 9.09 -3.00 -5.99
C HIS A 252 8.34 -4.06 -5.20
N THR A 253 8.47 -5.30 -5.62
CA THR A 253 7.95 -6.46 -4.93
C THR A 253 9.08 -7.30 -4.38
N SER A 254 8.78 -8.17 -3.43
CA SER A 254 9.76 -9.14 -2.89
C SER A 254 10.37 -10.06 -3.97
N ARG A 255 9.75 -10.11 -5.15
CA ARG A 255 10.17 -10.96 -6.29
C ARG A 255 11.07 -10.24 -7.31
N GLY A 256 11.38 -8.96 -7.12
CA GLY A 256 12.34 -8.20 -7.92
C GLY A 256 11.99 -8.04 -9.41
N ARG A 257 10.71 -8.01 -9.77
CA ARG A 257 10.25 -7.77 -11.15
C ARG A 257 9.84 -6.32 -11.33
N ASP A 258 10.18 -5.74 -12.49
CA ASP A 258 9.66 -4.44 -12.93
C ASP A 258 8.16 -4.57 -13.24
N GLU A 259 7.33 -4.22 -12.28
CA GLU A 259 5.89 -4.25 -12.39
C GLU A 259 5.31 -2.89 -12.01
N THR A 260 4.06 -2.66 -12.36
CA THR A 260 3.34 -1.44 -12.00
C THR A 260 2.16 -1.78 -11.10
N LEU A 261 1.79 -0.85 -10.22
CA LEU A 261 0.80 -1.08 -9.16
C LEU A 261 -0.57 -1.47 -9.74
N LEU A 262 -1.05 -0.73 -10.74
CA LEU A 262 -2.34 -1.00 -11.37
C LEU A 262 -2.37 -2.40 -11.96
N LYS A 263 -1.34 -2.74 -12.75
CA LYS A 263 -1.20 -4.07 -13.33
C LYS A 263 -1.17 -5.14 -12.23
N TYR A 264 -0.34 -4.96 -11.22
CA TYR A 264 -0.15 -5.93 -10.15
C TYR A 264 -1.44 -6.21 -9.37
N VAL A 265 -2.17 -5.15 -8.97
CA VAL A 265 -3.43 -5.27 -8.23
C VAL A 265 -4.52 -5.90 -9.10
N LEU A 266 -4.64 -5.47 -10.36
CA LEU A 266 -5.66 -6.03 -11.27
C LEU A 266 -5.37 -7.49 -11.60
N ASP A 267 -4.11 -7.86 -11.88
CA ASP A 267 -3.73 -9.25 -12.14
C ASP A 267 -3.95 -10.15 -10.90
N ARG A 268 -3.73 -9.60 -9.68
CA ARG A 268 -4.12 -10.26 -8.44
C ARG A 268 -5.63 -10.45 -8.35
N GLY A 269 -6.38 -9.41 -8.66
CA GLY A 269 -7.84 -9.41 -8.63
C GLY A 269 -8.51 -10.29 -9.69
N GLU A 270 -7.82 -10.65 -10.77
CA GLU A 270 -8.30 -11.61 -11.77
C GLU A 270 -8.34 -13.06 -11.25
N ARG A 271 -7.71 -13.34 -10.11
CA ARG A 271 -7.67 -14.66 -9.49
C ARG A 271 -8.85 -14.82 -8.54
N VAL A 272 -9.32 -16.05 -8.37
CA VAL A 272 -10.19 -16.40 -7.24
C VAL A 272 -9.34 -16.43 -6.00
N LEU A 273 -9.71 -15.67 -4.97
CA LEU A 273 -8.92 -15.53 -3.75
C LEU A 273 -9.59 -16.21 -2.55
N ARG A 274 -10.38 -17.26 -2.77
CA ARG A 274 -10.94 -18.08 -1.70
C ARG A 274 -9.87 -18.97 -1.09
N PRO A 275 -9.67 -18.97 0.24
CA PRO A 275 -8.56 -19.70 0.89
C PRO A 275 -8.47 -21.18 0.54
N ARG A 276 -9.63 -21.85 0.38
CA ARG A 276 -9.69 -23.32 0.15
C ARG A 276 -9.66 -23.70 -1.34
N THR A 277 -9.78 -22.74 -2.25
CA THR A 277 -9.90 -23.01 -3.70
C THR A 277 -8.80 -22.32 -4.52
N THR A 278 -7.90 -21.65 -3.87
CA THR A 278 -6.84 -20.87 -4.53
C THR A 278 -5.48 -21.53 -4.39
N LEU A 279 -4.79 -21.76 -5.51
CA LEU A 279 -3.35 -22.05 -5.56
C LEU A 279 -2.49 -20.79 -5.56
N HIS A 280 -2.95 -19.72 -4.92
CA HIS A 280 -2.11 -18.56 -4.78
C HIS A 280 -1.03 -18.85 -3.73
N GLU A 281 0.19 -19.07 -4.19
CA GLU A 281 1.35 -19.17 -3.32
C GLU A 281 1.68 -17.78 -2.76
N GLY A 282 1.51 -17.61 -1.46
CA GLY A 282 1.81 -16.38 -0.74
C GLY A 282 0.60 -15.59 -0.28
N PRO A 283 0.83 -14.38 0.27
CA PRO A 283 -0.22 -13.52 0.81
C PRO A 283 -1.23 -13.08 -0.25
N ARG A 284 -2.52 -13.13 0.09
CA ARG A 284 -3.60 -12.76 -0.82
C ARG A 284 -3.83 -11.26 -0.93
N HIS A 285 -3.63 -10.55 0.15
CA HIS A 285 -3.88 -9.12 0.29
C HIS A 285 -2.59 -8.32 0.08
N LEU A 286 -2.72 -7.01 -0.06
CA LEU A 286 -1.60 -6.13 -0.38
C LEU A 286 -1.52 -4.96 0.62
N VAL A 287 -0.31 -4.65 1.07
CA VAL A 287 0.03 -3.37 1.69
C VAL A 287 0.87 -2.58 0.71
N VAL A 288 0.33 -1.47 0.23
CA VAL A 288 1.02 -0.56 -0.68
C VAL A 288 1.67 0.55 0.15
N THR A 289 2.99 0.59 0.13
CA THR A 289 3.74 1.63 0.82
C THR A 289 4.35 2.61 -0.17
N GLY A 290 4.39 3.87 0.20
CA GLY A 290 5.01 4.89 -0.64
C GLY A 290 5.09 6.24 0.07
N PRO A 291 6.13 7.06 -0.21
CA PRO A 291 6.23 8.40 0.35
C PRO A 291 5.06 9.29 -0.05
N MET A 292 4.97 10.44 0.60
CA MET A 292 3.96 11.44 0.31
C MET A 292 4.04 11.92 -1.15
N GLY A 293 2.88 12.17 -1.75
CA GLY A 293 2.82 12.66 -3.12
C GLY A 293 3.05 11.62 -4.22
N ASN A 294 3.25 10.34 -3.85
CA ASN A 294 3.41 9.23 -4.81
C ASN A 294 2.09 8.77 -5.46
N GLY A 295 0.98 9.45 -5.20
CA GLY A 295 -0.28 9.14 -5.87
C GLY A 295 -1.03 7.93 -5.31
N LYS A 296 -0.72 7.46 -4.07
CA LYS A 296 -1.42 6.34 -3.42
C LYS A 296 -2.94 6.53 -3.42
N THR A 297 -3.40 7.65 -2.90
CA THR A 297 -4.84 7.97 -2.82
C THR A 297 -5.48 8.12 -4.21
N THR A 298 -4.78 8.72 -5.17
CA THR A 298 -5.26 8.78 -6.57
C THR A 298 -5.40 7.39 -7.15
N MET A 299 -4.39 6.53 -6.94
CA MET A 299 -4.40 5.16 -7.45
C MET A 299 -5.45 4.30 -6.74
N SER A 300 -5.63 4.46 -5.41
CA SER A 300 -6.69 3.80 -4.66
C SER A 300 -8.07 4.15 -5.20
N LYS A 301 -8.33 5.43 -5.48
CA LYS A 301 -9.56 5.89 -6.12
C LYS A 301 -9.72 5.29 -7.52
N PHE A 302 -8.68 5.33 -8.36
CA PHE A 302 -8.74 4.81 -9.72
C PHE A 302 -8.99 3.30 -9.77
N LEU A 303 -8.32 2.51 -8.93
CA LEU A 303 -8.55 1.07 -8.79
C LEU A 303 -10.00 0.76 -8.42
N VAL A 304 -10.57 1.50 -7.47
CA VAL A 304 -11.98 1.35 -7.09
C VAL A 304 -12.91 1.71 -8.25
N GLN A 305 -12.61 2.78 -9.00
CA GLN A 305 -13.40 3.15 -10.19
C GLN A 305 -13.30 2.09 -11.29
N ALA A 306 -12.13 1.48 -11.50
CA ALA A 306 -11.96 0.39 -12.46
C ALA A 306 -12.86 -0.82 -12.11
N TYR A 307 -12.95 -1.19 -10.84
CA TYR A 307 -13.85 -2.26 -10.40
C TYR A 307 -15.33 -1.84 -10.38
N ARG A 308 -15.65 -0.56 -10.10
CA ARG A 308 -17.01 -0.04 -10.24
C ARG A 308 -17.47 -0.10 -11.71
N ALA A 309 -16.63 0.34 -12.62
CA ALA A 309 -16.89 0.26 -14.06
C ALA A 309 -17.10 -1.19 -14.51
N SER A 310 -16.21 -2.12 -14.07
CA SER A 310 -16.38 -3.56 -14.34
C SER A 310 -17.69 -4.12 -13.76
N PHE A 311 -18.03 -3.73 -12.53
CA PHE A 311 -19.28 -4.17 -11.88
C PHE A 311 -20.53 -3.66 -12.60
N MET A 312 -20.44 -2.42 -13.14
CA MET A 312 -21.56 -1.74 -13.83
C MET A 312 -21.63 -2.03 -15.34
N GLN A 313 -20.67 -2.72 -15.95
CA GLN A 313 -20.53 -2.90 -17.40
C GLN A 313 -21.77 -3.47 -18.10
N GLU A 314 -22.58 -4.26 -17.39
CA GLU A 314 -23.81 -4.88 -17.93
C GLU A 314 -25.09 -4.23 -17.42
N ALA A 315 -24.99 -3.12 -16.70
CA ALA A 315 -26.18 -2.42 -16.23
C ALA A 315 -26.94 -1.81 -17.41
N LEU A 316 -28.24 -2.09 -17.48
CA LEU A 316 -29.10 -1.68 -18.60
C LEU A 316 -29.47 -0.20 -18.57
N ASP A 317 -29.34 0.44 -17.40
CA ASP A 317 -29.77 1.84 -17.19
C ASP A 317 -28.68 2.60 -16.43
N LEU A 318 -27.62 2.96 -17.16
CA LEU A 318 -26.56 3.84 -16.68
C LEU A 318 -26.94 5.27 -17.01
N GLY A 319 -27.12 6.12 -15.99
CA GLY A 319 -27.23 7.57 -16.23
C GLY A 319 -26.00 8.11 -17.00
N GLU A 320 -26.17 9.19 -17.75
CA GLU A 320 -25.16 9.77 -18.66
C GLU A 320 -23.80 9.97 -17.98
N SER A 321 -23.78 10.50 -16.75
CA SER A 321 -22.53 10.72 -16.00
C SER A 321 -21.81 9.41 -15.66
N ALA A 322 -22.54 8.35 -15.30
CA ALA A 322 -21.93 7.05 -14.98
C ALA A 322 -21.44 6.35 -16.25
N ALA A 323 -22.16 6.47 -17.36
CA ALA A 323 -21.76 5.93 -18.66
C ALA A 323 -20.48 6.62 -19.18
N THR A 324 -20.40 7.94 -19.04
CA THR A 324 -19.19 8.72 -19.38
C THR A 324 -18.01 8.28 -18.53
N ALA A 325 -18.17 8.17 -17.21
CA ALA A 325 -17.12 7.72 -16.30
C ALA A 325 -16.66 6.29 -16.61
N LEU A 326 -17.60 5.38 -16.94
CA LEU A 326 -17.28 4.00 -17.34
C LEU A 326 -16.40 3.98 -18.59
N SER A 327 -16.81 4.69 -19.64
CA SER A 327 -16.05 4.78 -20.89
C SER A 327 -14.67 5.38 -20.66
N GLY A 328 -14.58 6.48 -19.90
CA GLY A 328 -13.31 7.12 -19.57
C GLY A 328 -12.33 6.19 -18.83
N VAL A 329 -12.82 5.46 -17.82
CA VAL A 329 -12.02 4.49 -17.08
C VAL A 329 -11.55 3.35 -17.99
N GLU A 330 -12.41 2.82 -18.86
CA GLU A 330 -12.04 1.76 -19.79
C GLU A 330 -10.99 2.22 -20.81
N ASP A 331 -11.14 3.41 -21.36
CA ASP A 331 -10.20 4.00 -22.30
C ASP A 331 -8.85 4.28 -21.63
N ARG A 332 -8.86 4.75 -20.37
CA ARG A 332 -7.62 4.96 -19.61
C ARG A 332 -6.89 3.66 -19.32
N LEU A 333 -7.61 2.60 -18.95
CA LEU A 333 -7.01 1.27 -18.76
C LEU A 333 -6.34 0.75 -20.04
N ARG A 334 -6.98 0.94 -21.22
CA ARG A 334 -6.37 0.60 -22.50
C ARG A 334 -5.12 1.42 -22.78
N HIS A 335 -5.15 2.72 -22.51
CA HIS A 335 -3.99 3.60 -22.64
C HIS A 335 -2.83 3.17 -21.74
N LEU A 336 -3.12 2.68 -20.54
CA LEU A 336 -2.13 2.12 -19.59
C LEU A 336 -1.73 0.67 -19.91
N GLY A 337 -2.02 0.18 -21.11
CA GLY A 337 -1.58 -1.13 -21.61
C GLY A 337 -2.44 -2.32 -21.13
N ARG A 338 -3.65 -2.06 -20.60
CA ARG A 338 -4.60 -3.12 -20.23
C ARG A 338 -5.55 -3.43 -21.40
N SER A 339 -6.04 -4.67 -21.46
CA SER A 339 -7.01 -5.09 -22.49
C SER A 339 -8.42 -4.50 -22.31
N GLY A 340 -8.69 -3.83 -21.19
CA GLY A 340 -9.98 -3.25 -20.82
C GLY A 340 -10.26 -3.37 -19.32
N LEU A 341 -11.52 -3.31 -18.95
CA LEU A 341 -11.98 -3.44 -17.57
C LEU A 341 -11.64 -4.82 -16.96
N PRO A 342 -11.48 -4.91 -15.62
CA PRO A 342 -11.29 -6.19 -14.93
C PRO A 342 -12.37 -7.21 -15.31
N GLN A 343 -11.97 -8.42 -15.69
CA GLN A 343 -12.90 -9.48 -16.07
C GLN A 343 -13.55 -10.13 -14.85
N HIS A 344 -12.79 -10.26 -13.75
CA HIS A 344 -13.32 -10.71 -12.48
C HIS A 344 -14.01 -9.57 -11.75
N ARG A 345 -15.33 -9.57 -11.80
CA ARG A 345 -16.14 -8.54 -11.16
C ARG A 345 -16.09 -8.70 -9.65
N ARG A 346 -15.49 -7.72 -8.98
CA ARG A 346 -15.50 -7.58 -7.53
C ARG A 346 -16.36 -6.40 -7.13
N TRP A 347 -17.15 -6.56 -6.07
CA TRP A 347 -17.87 -5.40 -5.52
C TRP A 347 -16.87 -4.50 -4.80
N PRO A 348 -16.71 -3.23 -5.26
CA PRO A 348 -15.64 -2.37 -4.78
C PRO A 348 -16.10 -1.40 -3.71
N ILE A 349 -15.30 -1.25 -2.67
CA ILE A 349 -15.47 -0.18 -1.67
C ILE A 349 -14.11 0.41 -1.30
N ARG A 350 -14.06 1.73 -1.10
CA ARG A 350 -12.93 2.44 -0.52
C ARG A 350 -13.32 2.94 0.86
N VAL A 351 -12.48 2.68 1.83
CA VAL A 351 -12.61 3.18 3.19
C VAL A 351 -11.42 4.09 3.46
N ASP A 352 -11.70 5.28 3.90
CA ASP A 352 -10.73 6.20 4.47
C ASP A 352 -10.48 5.78 5.91
N LEU A 353 -9.26 5.36 6.23
CA LEU A 353 -8.94 4.80 7.54
C LEU A 353 -8.90 5.85 8.63
N ALA A 354 -8.62 7.08 8.25
CA ALA A 354 -8.63 8.17 9.19
C ALA A 354 -10.06 8.50 9.63
N ALA A 355 -10.97 8.67 8.67
CA ALA A 355 -12.38 8.88 8.97
C ALA A 355 -13.00 7.68 9.71
N PHE A 356 -12.53 6.45 9.43
CA PHE A 356 -12.94 5.27 10.18
C PHE A 356 -12.43 5.31 11.63
N ALA A 357 -11.19 5.72 11.86
CA ALA A 357 -10.60 5.83 13.19
C ALA A 357 -11.33 6.86 14.07
N GLU A 358 -11.75 7.98 13.47
CA GLU A 358 -12.56 8.99 14.14
C GLU A 358 -13.89 8.41 14.63
N ASP A 359 -14.56 7.67 13.77
CA ASP A 359 -15.87 7.08 14.06
C ASP A 359 -15.74 5.89 15.04
N GLU A 360 -14.67 5.08 14.96
CA GLU A 360 -14.37 3.99 15.90
C GLU A 360 -14.10 4.51 17.32
N GLY A 361 -13.34 5.58 17.47
CA GLY A 361 -13.05 6.20 18.77
C GLY A 361 -14.30 6.61 19.55
N GLN A 362 -15.41 6.84 18.84
CA GLN A 362 -16.71 7.19 19.46
C GLN A 362 -17.59 5.97 19.76
N THR A 363 -17.50 4.88 18.97
CA THR A 363 -18.54 3.84 18.95
C THR A 363 -18.03 2.39 19.03
N GLU A 364 -16.72 2.15 19.07
CA GLU A 364 -16.11 0.80 19.03
C GLU A 364 -16.74 -0.09 17.94
N GLN A 365 -16.75 0.36 16.70
CA GLN A 365 -17.43 -0.35 15.62
C GLN A 365 -16.52 -1.23 14.76
N THR A 366 -17.09 -2.25 14.15
CA THR A 366 -16.43 -3.10 13.18
C THR A 366 -16.31 -2.39 11.82
N LEU A 367 -15.30 -2.75 11.03
CA LEU A 367 -15.12 -2.22 9.68
C LEU A 367 -16.35 -2.47 8.79
N LEU A 368 -16.99 -3.65 8.90
CA LEU A 368 -18.21 -3.97 8.15
C LEU A 368 -19.40 -3.07 8.54
N ARG A 369 -19.50 -2.69 9.81
CA ARG A 369 -20.52 -1.76 10.27
C ARG A 369 -20.32 -0.36 9.70
N TYR A 370 -19.09 0.11 9.67
CA TYR A 370 -18.74 1.39 9.06
C TYR A 370 -19.04 1.40 7.55
N ILE A 371 -18.70 0.33 6.83
CA ILE A 371 -19.04 0.19 5.41
C ILE A 371 -20.56 0.26 5.20
N ALA A 372 -21.34 -0.40 6.05
CA ALA A 372 -22.80 -0.35 5.99
C ALA A 372 -23.34 1.10 6.16
N GLN A 373 -22.75 1.86 7.06
CA GLN A 373 -23.08 3.28 7.25
C GLN A 373 -22.72 4.13 6.02
N LEU A 374 -21.53 3.91 5.42
CA LEU A 374 -21.14 4.63 4.19
C LEU A 374 -22.16 4.40 3.07
N ILE A 375 -22.61 3.16 2.89
CA ILE A 375 -23.61 2.82 1.87
C ILE A 375 -24.94 3.48 2.21
N THR A 376 -25.38 3.40 3.47
CA THR A 376 -26.63 4.01 3.96
C THR A 376 -26.64 5.51 3.70
N ARG A 377 -25.56 6.23 4.07
CA ARG A 377 -25.41 7.68 3.83
C ARG A 377 -25.51 8.04 2.35
N ARG A 378 -24.97 7.20 1.45
CA ARG A 378 -24.93 7.48 0.01
C ARG A 378 -26.19 7.11 -0.75
N THR A 379 -26.89 6.07 -0.31
CA THR A 379 -28.08 5.55 -0.99
C THR A 379 -29.38 5.97 -0.33
N SER A 380 -29.34 6.52 0.88
CA SER A 380 -30.50 6.83 1.73
C SER A 380 -31.38 5.59 2.02
N ARG A 381 -30.83 4.40 1.89
CA ARG A 381 -31.46 3.12 2.26
C ARG A 381 -30.65 2.49 3.39
N GLU A 382 -31.32 2.09 4.47
CA GLU A 382 -30.65 1.49 5.62
C GLU A 382 -30.03 0.15 5.24
N VAL A 383 -28.70 0.04 5.36
CA VAL A 383 -27.95 -1.21 5.17
C VAL A 383 -27.37 -1.60 6.51
N LYS A 384 -27.62 -2.84 6.95
CA LYS A 384 -27.09 -3.41 8.18
C LYS A 384 -25.83 -4.24 7.90
N PRO A 385 -24.90 -4.42 8.87
CA PRO A 385 -23.72 -5.28 8.69
C PRO A 385 -24.06 -6.70 8.23
N ALA A 386 -25.16 -7.28 8.76
CA ALA A 386 -25.64 -8.60 8.36
C ALA A 386 -26.00 -8.73 6.88
N HIS A 387 -26.52 -7.64 6.27
CA HIS A 387 -26.81 -7.62 4.84
C HIS A 387 -25.53 -7.72 4.01
N LEU A 388 -24.47 -7.00 4.42
CA LEU A 388 -23.16 -7.04 3.76
C LEU A 388 -22.47 -8.38 3.96
N ASP A 389 -22.61 -8.94 5.13
CA ASP A 389 -22.10 -10.25 5.46
C ASP A 389 -22.70 -11.34 4.55
N THR A 390 -24.01 -11.32 4.35
CA THR A 390 -24.69 -12.19 3.38
C THR A 390 -24.21 -11.92 1.94
N TRP A 391 -24.01 -10.66 1.56
CA TRP A 391 -23.52 -10.30 0.23
C TRP A 391 -22.11 -10.82 -0.03
N MET A 392 -21.22 -10.77 0.96
CA MET A 392 -19.85 -11.30 0.85
C MET A 392 -19.80 -12.82 0.56
N THR A 393 -20.79 -13.57 0.95
CA THR A 393 -20.84 -15.01 0.62
C THR A 393 -21.07 -15.29 -0.85
N ARG A 394 -21.70 -14.36 -1.57
CA ARG A 394 -22.13 -14.53 -2.97
C ARG A 394 -21.25 -13.78 -3.96
N TRP A 395 -20.73 -12.62 -3.58
CA TRP A 395 -19.94 -11.75 -4.44
C TRP A 395 -18.51 -11.60 -3.94
N PRO A 396 -17.53 -11.65 -4.86
CA PRO A 396 -16.16 -11.28 -4.53
C PRO A 396 -16.08 -9.79 -4.18
N TRP A 397 -15.28 -9.46 -3.17
CA TRP A 397 -15.09 -8.08 -2.72
C TRP A 397 -13.72 -7.54 -3.07
N PHE A 398 -13.67 -6.25 -3.38
CA PHE A 398 -12.46 -5.46 -3.49
C PHE A 398 -12.52 -4.30 -2.51
N VAL A 399 -11.74 -4.37 -1.47
CA VAL A 399 -11.71 -3.37 -0.40
C VAL A 399 -10.40 -2.62 -0.45
N VAL A 400 -10.47 -1.31 -0.62
CA VAL A 400 -9.31 -0.42 -0.50
C VAL A 400 -9.39 0.33 0.80
N LEU A 401 -8.38 0.15 1.64
CA LEU A 401 -8.20 0.79 2.93
C LEU A 401 -7.11 1.85 2.76
N ASP A 402 -7.51 3.10 2.63
CA ASP A 402 -6.59 4.17 2.25
C ASP A 402 -6.18 4.99 3.47
N GLY A 403 -4.86 5.25 3.61
CA GLY A 403 -4.32 6.20 4.54
C GLY A 403 -4.11 5.69 5.97
N LEU A 404 -3.54 4.50 6.19
CA LEU A 404 -3.19 4.04 7.55
C LEU A 404 -2.20 4.97 8.26
N ASP A 405 -1.31 5.62 7.52
CA ASP A 405 -0.36 6.61 8.05
C ASP A 405 -1.04 7.90 8.52
N GLU A 406 -2.27 8.12 8.10
CA GLU A 406 -3.07 9.27 8.51
C GLU A 406 -3.78 9.04 9.83
N VAL A 407 -3.88 7.79 10.28
CA VAL A 407 -4.35 7.44 11.62
C VAL A 407 -3.29 7.85 12.64
N THR A 408 -3.63 8.81 13.50
CA THR A 408 -2.74 9.33 14.53
C THR A 408 -2.80 8.47 15.78
N GLY A 409 -1.68 8.32 16.45
CA GLY A 409 -1.55 7.52 17.68
C GLY A 409 -1.30 6.02 17.42
N PRO A 410 -0.24 5.46 18.05
CA PRO A 410 0.11 4.04 17.85
C PRO A 410 -1.00 3.09 18.32
N ARG A 411 -1.69 3.41 19.42
CA ARG A 411 -2.78 2.56 19.97
C ARG A 411 -3.96 2.47 19.02
N THR A 412 -4.44 3.61 18.51
CA THR A 412 -5.54 3.67 17.55
C THR A 412 -5.18 2.95 16.27
N ARG A 413 -3.94 3.12 15.78
CA ARG A 413 -3.46 2.42 14.59
C ARG A 413 -3.47 0.91 14.78
N TRP A 414 -3.03 0.41 15.94
CA TRP A 414 -3.11 -1.02 16.28
C TRP A 414 -4.56 -1.51 16.37
N SER A 415 -5.47 -0.71 16.93
CA SER A 415 -6.90 -1.04 16.94
C SER A 415 -7.44 -1.17 15.52
N ILE A 416 -7.13 -0.21 14.63
CA ILE A 416 -7.56 -0.24 13.22
C ILE A 416 -7.00 -1.47 12.50
N ILE A 417 -5.71 -1.78 12.69
CA ILE A 417 -5.10 -3.00 12.13
C ILE A 417 -5.83 -4.24 12.65
N GLY A 418 -6.16 -4.28 13.94
CA GLY A 418 -6.96 -5.36 14.51
C GLY A 418 -8.30 -5.54 13.81
N ARG A 419 -9.04 -4.43 13.56
CA ARG A 419 -10.32 -4.48 12.83
C ARG A 419 -10.17 -4.95 11.37
N VAL A 420 -9.07 -4.60 10.73
CA VAL A 420 -8.75 -5.07 9.37
C VAL A 420 -8.47 -6.57 9.39
N LEU A 421 -7.67 -7.05 10.35
CA LEU A 421 -7.37 -8.48 10.50
C LEU A 421 -8.61 -9.29 10.88
N ASP A 422 -9.51 -8.76 11.72
CA ASP A 422 -10.79 -9.39 12.04
C ASP A 422 -11.61 -9.65 10.77
N LEU A 423 -11.76 -8.64 9.88
CA LEU A 423 -12.46 -8.78 8.62
C LEU A 423 -11.82 -9.84 7.71
N VAL A 424 -10.50 -9.82 7.60
CA VAL A 424 -9.75 -10.76 6.74
C VAL A 424 -9.85 -12.18 7.29
N ASN A 425 -9.62 -12.38 8.58
CA ASN A 425 -9.69 -13.70 9.23
C ASN A 425 -11.11 -14.29 9.19
N GLU A 426 -12.14 -13.44 9.36
CA GLU A 426 -13.52 -13.88 9.20
C GLU A 426 -13.80 -14.32 7.76
N ALA A 427 -13.39 -13.53 6.77
CA ALA A 427 -13.52 -13.89 5.37
C ALA A 427 -12.79 -15.21 5.04
N ASP A 428 -11.59 -15.41 5.60
CA ASP A 428 -10.80 -16.63 5.45
C ASP A 428 -11.48 -17.86 6.06
N SER A 429 -11.97 -17.71 7.30
CA SER A 429 -12.66 -18.80 8.00
C SER A 429 -13.89 -19.31 7.24
N ARG A 430 -14.57 -18.41 6.53
CA ARG A 430 -15.78 -18.66 5.75
C ARG A 430 -15.51 -18.94 4.26
N ASN A 431 -14.25 -19.00 3.87
CA ASN A 431 -13.84 -19.23 2.48
C ASN A 431 -14.40 -18.19 1.49
N LEU A 432 -14.43 -16.90 1.88
CA LEU A 432 -14.93 -15.81 1.04
C LEU A 432 -13.87 -15.32 0.07
N ASP A 433 -14.30 -14.76 -1.07
CA ASP A 433 -13.40 -14.17 -2.06
C ASP A 433 -13.23 -12.67 -1.77
N LEU A 434 -12.18 -12.35 -1.04
CA LEU A 434 -11.85 -10.99 -0.61
C LEU A 434 -10.46 -10.59 -1.08
N LEU A 435 -10.33 -9.42 -1.70
CA LEU A 435 -9.07 -8.74 -1.94
C LEU A 435 -9.05 -7.42 -1.18
N VAL A 436 -8.10 -7.30 -0.27
CA VAL A 436 -7.84 -6.05 0.47
C VAL A 436 -6.56 -5.42 -0.04
N VAL A 437 -6.60 -4.13 -0.32
CA VAL A 437 -5.43 -3.29 -0.61
C VAL A 437 -5.38 -2.17 0.43
N LEU A 438 -4.35 -2.17 1.24
CA LEU A 438 -4.13 -1.17 2.27
C LEU A 438 -3.02 -0.23 1.83
N THR A 439 -3.18 1.09 2.02
CA THR A 439 -2.15 2.06 1.70
C THR A 439 -1.58 2.71 2.95
N THR A 440 -0.26 2.94 2.97
CA THR A 440 0.44 3.59 4.09
C THR A 440 1.73 4.26 3.61
N ARG A 441 2.41 4.98 4.50
CA ARG A 441 3.77 5.49 4.25
C ARG A 441 4.83 4.53 4.80
N PRO A 442 6.03 4.42 4.17
CA PRO A 442 7.11 3.58 4.68
C PRO A 442 7.72 4.15 5.98
N VAL A 443 7.73 5.49 6.12
CA VAL A 443 8.26 6.16 7.32
C VAL A 443 7.21 6.12 8.42
N GLY A 444 7.51 5.44 9.53
CA GLY A 444 6.57 5.21 10.64
C GLY A 444 5.70 3.96 10.49
N TYR A 445 5.85 3.23 9.40
CA TYR A 445 5.32 1.88 9.33
C TYR A 445 6.20 0.98 10.21
N THR A 446 5.84 0.91 11.48
CA THR A 446 6.50 0.06 12.49
C THR A 446 5.75 -1.25 12.69
N GLU A 447 4.53 -1.33 12.18
CA GLU A 447 3.64 -2.47 12.31
C GLU A 447 3.84 -3.43 11.12
N ASP A 448 4.25 -4.66 11.39
CA ASP A 448 4.19 -5.74 10.41
C ASP A 448 2.76 -6.28 10.38
N ILE A 449 1.98 -5.85 9.38
CA ILE A 449 0.62 -6.36 9.18
C ILE A 449 0.72 -7.78 8.64
N ALA A 450 0.51 -8.77 9.52
CA ALA A 450 0.43 -10.20 9.22
C ALA A 450 1.03 -10.59 7.85
N PRO A 451 2.35 -10.79 7.73
CA PRO A 451 3.03 -11.04 6.43
C PRO A 451 2.51 -12.30 5.71
N SER A 452 1.89 -13.21 6.45
CA SER A 452 1.21 -14.39 5.90
C SER A 452 -0.06 -14.06 5.12
N LEU A 453 -0.71 -12.93 5.42
CA LEU A 453 -1.97 -12.50 4.80
C LEU A 453 -1.75 -11.36 3.80
N PHE A 454 -0.81 -10.47 4.09
CA PHE A 454 -0.53 -9.27 3.31
C PHE A 454 0.87 -9.28 2.71
N GLU A 455 0.95 -9.10 1.40
CA GLU A 455 2.21 -8.85 0.71
C GLU A 455 2.49 -7.34 0.68
N ARG A 456 3.69 -6.95 1.08
CA ARG A 456 4.13 -5.57 0.98
C ARG A 456 4.61 -5.25 -0.43
N VAL A 457 4.12 -4.14 -0.95
CA VAL A 457 4.45 -3.58 -2.25
C VAL A 457 4.89 -2.14 -2.07
N ASP A 458 6.14 -1.84 -2.39
CA ASP A 458 6.70 -0.50 -2.24
C ASP A 458 6.59 0.27 -3.56
N LEU A 459 6.01 1.47 -3.50
CA LEU A 459 5.99 2.37 -4.67
C LEU A 459 7.39 2.86 -4.97
N ALA A 460 7.80 2.68 -6.19
CA ALA A 460 9.07 3.18 -6.70
C ALA A 460 8.93 4.63 -7.22
N PRO A 461 10.03 5.37 -7.31
CA PRO A 461 10.07 6.65 -8.02
C PRO A 461 9.58 6.48 -9.46
N LEU A 462 8.87 7.50 -9.97
CA LEU A 462 8.47 7.52 -11.38
C LEU A 462 9.71 7.53 -12.28
N PRO A 463 9.80 6.65 -13.28
CA PRO A 463 10.75 6.80 -14.37
C PRO A 463 10.56 8.15 -15.06
N ILE A 464 11.63 8.75 -15.54
CA ILE A 464 11.58 10.11 -16.09
C ILE A 464 10.64 10.22 -17.30
N GLU A 465 10.54 9.16 -18.10
CA GLU A 465 9.61 9.07 -19.22
C GLU A 465 8.17 9.10 -18.75
N SER A 466 7.84 8.35 -17.70
CA SER A 466 6.52 8.31 -17.09
C SER A 466 6.17 9.65 -16.41
N ALA A 467 7.15 10.28 -15.77
CA ALA A 467 6.99 11.61 -15.17
C ALA A 467 6.69 12.67 -16.25
N LEU A 468 7.40 12.63 -17.38
CA LEU A 468 7.15 13.51 -18.51
C LEU A 468 5.77 13.28 -19.15
N ASP A 469 5.40 12.01 -19.33
CA ASP A 469 4.10 11.66 -19.91
C ASP A 469 2.97 12.08 -18.98
N TYR A 470 3.12 11.88 -17.69
CA TYR A 470 2.18 12.37 -16.69
C TYR A 470 2.09 13.92 -16.71
N GLY A 471 3.22 14.61 -16.74
CA GLY A 471 3.23 16.07 -16.82
C GLY A 471 2.52 16.62 -18.08
N ARG A 472 2.72 16.01 -19.24
CA ARG A 472 2.01 16.33 -20.49
C ARG A 472 0.51 16.08 -20.35
N THR A 473 0.15 14.90 -19.81
CA THR A 473 -1.26 14.54 -19.57
C THR A 473 -1.94 15.54 -18.66
N VAL A 474 -1.29 15.96 -17.59
CA VAL A 474 -1.82 17.00 -16.67
C VAL A 474 -1.97 18.34 -17.35
N VAL A 475 -0.97 18.78 -18.12
CA VAL A 475 -1.03 20.06 -18.86
C VAL A 475 -2.24 20.09 -19.80
N ARG A 476 -2.41 19.04 -20.59
CA ARG A 476 -3.55 18.93 -21.54
C ARG A 476 -4.89 18.82 -20.82
N ALA A 477 -4.95 18.08 -19.74
CA ALA A 477 -6.17 17.94 -18.95
C ALA A 477 -6.60 19.26 -18.29
N ARG A 478 -5.64 20.11 -17.90
CA ARG A 478 -5.88 21.40 -17.25
C ARG A 478 -6.20 22.54 -18.22
N LEU A 479 -5.43 22.65 -19.29
CA LEU A 479 -5.53 23.79 -20.24
C LEU A 479 -6.43 23.47 -21.43
N GLY A 480 -6.61 22.20 -21.77
CA GLY A 480 -7.18 21.74 -23.03
C GLY A 480 -6.07 21.40 -24.03
N GLU A 481 -6.33 20.42 -24.90
CA GLU A 481 -5.33 19.89 -25.83
C GLU A 481 -4.79 20.95 -26.82
N ASP A 482 -5.66 21.88 -27.25
CA ASP A 482 -5.36 22.89 -28.26
C ASP A 482 -4.89 24.24 -27.66
N HIS A 483 -4.64 24.32 -26.35
CA HIS A 483 -4.23 25.57 -25.73
C HIS A 483 -2.83 25.99 -26.17
N GLU A 484 -2.63 27.26 -26.52
CA GLU A 484 -1.38 27.80 -27.09
C GLU A 484 -0.14 27.59 -26.20
N ASP A 485 -0.31 27.52 -24.88
CA ASP A 485 0.80 27.34 -23.93
C ASP A 485 1.25 25.87 -23.82
N VAL A 486 0.45 24.89 -24.21
CA VAL A 486 0.77 23.46 -24.07
C VAL A 486 2.14 23.12 -24.65
N PRO A 487 2.46 23.48 -25.92
CA PRO A 487 3.77 23.16 -26.49
C PRO A 487 4.95 23.85 -25.76
N ARG A 488 4.73 25.02 -25.20
CA ARG A 488 5.75 25.75 -24.41
C ARG A 488 6.06 25.00 -23.12
N ILE A 489 5.03 24.63 -22.37
CA ILE A 489 5.15 23.96 -21.09
C ILE A 489 5.76 22.58 -21.27
N GLU A 490 5.33 21.80 -22.26
CA GLU A 490 5.88 20.47 -22.56
C GLU A 490 7.38 20.53 -22.88
N ARG A 491 7.82 21.56 -23.66
CA ARG A 491 9.25 21.74 -23.92
C ARG A 491 10.04 22.09 -22.65
N GLN A 492 9.45 22.87 -21.74
CA GLN A 492 10.11 23.21 -20.48
C GLN A 492 10.17 22.00 -19.53
N LEU A 493 9.12 21.18 -19.46
CA LEU A 493 9.14 19.92 -18.74
C LEU A 493 10.22 18.96 -19.27
N ALA A 494 10.36 18.86 -20.59
CA ALA A 494 11.42 18.07 -21.19
C ALA A 494 12.83 18.59 -20.85
N ARG A 495 13.02 19.92 -20.80
CA ARG A 495 14.26 20.53 -20.33
C ARG A 495 14.52 20.27 -18.85
N ALA A 496 13.46 20.33 -18.02
CA ALA A 496 13.54 20.01 -16.61
C ALA A 496 14.01 18.56 -16.39
N ALA A 497 13.47 17.62 -17.16
CA ALA A 497 13.85 16.23 -17.12
C ALA A 497 15.30 15.97 -17.60
N ALA A 498 15.81 16.80 -18.51
CA ALA A 498 17.18 16.72 -18.98
C ALA A 498 18.21 17.28 -18.00
N THR A 499 17.78 18.11 -17.04
CA THR A 499 18.66 18.74 -16.04
C THR A 499 18.70 17.90 -14.78
N GLU A 500 19.87 17.46 -14.34
CA GLU A 500 20.07 16.53 -13.22
C GLU A 500 19.36 17.01 -11.93
N ASN A 501 19.48 18.28 -11.59
CA ASN A 501 18.90 18.86 -10.38
C ASN A 501 17.37 18.83 -10.36
N THR A 502 16.73 19.03 -11.51
CA THR A 502 15.26 19.03 -11.63
C THR A 502 14.69 17.63 -11.87
N ARG A 503 15.46 16.76 -12.49
CA ARG A 503 15.09 15.36 -12.66
C ARG A 503 14.81 14.68 -11.33
N GLU A 504 15.60 14.95 -10.30
CA GLU A 504 15.41 14.42 -8.95
C GLU A 504 14.11 14.89 -8.27
N LEU A 505 13.55 16.02 -8.73
CA LEU A 505 12.25 16.53 -8.26
C LEU A 505 11.08 16.02 -9.11
N MET A 506 11.31 15.22 -10.13
CA MET A 506 10.29 14.62 -10.98
C MET A 506 10.05 13.13 -10.63
N VAL A 507 10.21 12.78 -9.37
CA VAL A 507 10.15 11.39 -8.91
C VAL A 507 8.79 10.99 -8.33
N THR A 508 7.90 11.97 -8.11
CA THR A 508 6.53 11.68 -7.66
C THR A 508 5.50 12.46 -8.49
N PRO A 509 4.26 11.95 -8.65
CA PRO A 509 3.20 12.66 -9.35
C PRO A 509 2.94 14.07 -8.81
N LEU A 510 2.94 14.25 -7.48
CA LEU A 510 2.73 15.57 -6.87
C LEU A 510 3.85 16.56 -7.23
N GLN A 511 5.09 16.13 -7.20
CA GLN A 511 6.23 16.97 -7.57
C GLN A 511 6.16 17.37 -9.05
N VAL A 512 5.82 16.44 -9.94
CA VAL A 512 5.62 16.73 -11.37
C VAL A 512 4.47 17.72 -11.58
N LEU A 513 3.35 17.55 -10.86
CA LEU A 513 2.21 18.45 -10.91
C LEU A 513 2.60 19.87 -10.46
N ILE A 514 3.25 20.01 -9.30
CA ILE A 514 3.72 21.31 -8.79
C ILE A 514 4.72 21.94 -9.74
N LEU A 515 5.67 21.16 -10.26
CA LEU A 515 6.62 21.62 -11.25
C LEU A 515 5.94 22.13 -12.53
N THR A 516 4.93 21.40 -12.98
CA THR A 516 4.10 21.80 -14.13
C THR A 516 3.45 23.17 -13.90
N ILE A 517 2.89 23.38 -12.70
CA ILE A 517 2.27 24.65 -12.33
C ILE A 517 3.31 25.79 -12.28
N ILE A 518 4.49 25.53 -11.73
CA ILE A 518 5.58 26.53 -11.69
C ILE A 518 6.04 26.89 -13.10
N ILE A 519 6.16 25.91 -13.98
CA ILE A 519 6.53 26.12 -15.39
C ILE A 519 5.42 26.88 -16.13
N GLU A 520 4.16 26.59 -15.85
CA GLU A 520 3.01 27.33 -16.39
C GLU A 520 3.08 28.82 -16.03
N ALA A 521 3.46 29.12 -14.78
CA ALA A 521 3.60 30.47 -14.27
C ALA A 521 4.90 31.18 -14.73
N ALA A 522 5.73 30.58 -15.57
CA ALA A 522 6.98 31.14 -16.15
C ALA A 522 8.13 31.36 -15.16
N GLY A 523 8.23 30.58 -14.08
CA GLY A 523 9.32 30.69 -13.10
C GLY A 523 10.55 29.82 -13.41
N PRO A 524 11.75 30.12 -12.82
CA PRO A 524 12.88 29.22 -12.84
C PRO A 524 12.60 27.98 -11.95
N LEU A 525 13.19 26.85 -12.33
CA LEU A 525 12.98 25.58 -11.62
C LEU A 525 13.69 25.57 -10.26
N PRO A 526 13.01 25.08 -9.21
CA PRO A 526 13.56 25.08 -7.85
C PRO A 526 14.60 23.97 -7.63
N PRO A 527 15.57 24.17 -6.71
CA PRO A 527 16.67 23.25 -6.47
C PRO A 527 16.37 22.09 -5.52
N ASP A 528 15.35 22.20 -4.67
CA ASP A 528 15.02 21.27 -3.58
C ASP A 528 13.52 21.30 -3.26
N ARG A 529 13.10 20.44 -2.35
CA ARG A 529 11.69 20.28 -1.97
C ARG A 529 11.11 21.55 -1.35
N PHE A 530 11.86 22.20 -0.43
CA PHE A 530 11.39 23.45 0.19
C PHE A 530 11.20 24.54 -0.87
N ALA A 531 12.20 24.75 -1.72
CA ALA A 531 12.12 25.75 -2.79
C ALA A 531 10.98 25.44 -3.78
N LEU A 532 10.68 24.16 -4.04
CA LEU A 532 9.57 23.73 -4.89
C LEU A 532 8.22 24.14 -4.28
N PHE A 533 7.95 23.74 -3.03
CA PHE A 533 6.68 24.02 -2.38
C PHE A 533 6.51 25.51 -2.03
N TRP A 534 7.61 26.16 -1.67
CA TRP A 534 7.61 27.61 -1.45
C TRP A 534 7.35 28.37 -2.75
N GLY A 535 8.01 27.99 -3.84
CA GLY A 535 7.73 28.55 -5.17
C GLY A 535 6.30 28.31 -5.64
N TYR A 536 5.71 27.16 -5.30
CA TYR A 536 4.30 26.89 -5.51
C TYR A 536 3.41 27.85 -4.71
N TYR A 537 3.65 28.00 -3.40
CA TYR A 537 2.95 28.95 -2.54
C TYR A 537 3.00 30.38 -3.09
N GLU A 538 4.20 30.86 -3.42
CA GLU A 538 4.39 32.19 -4.01
C GLU A 538 3.69 32.33 -5.36
N THR A 539 3.67 31.27 -6.16
CA THR A 539 3.03 31.29 -7.49
C THR A 539 1.51 31.43 -7.35
N VAL A 540 0.90 30.65 -6.45
CA VAL A 540 -0.53 30.79 -6.13
C VAL A 540 -0.83 32.18 -5.60
N ALA A 541 -0.06 32.66 -4.62
CA ALA A 541 -0.23 33.98 -4.03
C ALA A 541 -0.11 35.13 -5.07
N ARG A 542 0.91 35.09 -5.89
CA ARG A 542 1.12 36.10 -6.97
C ARG A 542 -0.05 36.13 -7.95
N ARG A 543 -0.51 34.95 -8.34
CA ARG A 543 -1.65 34.79 -9.24
C ARG A 543 -2.92 35.38 -8.63
N GLU A 544 -3.22 35.07 -7.38
CA GLU A 544 -4.44 35.54 -6.73
C GLU A 544 -4.41 37.05 -6.45
N ARG A 545 -3.23 37.59 -6.14
CA ARG A 545 -3.01 39.04 -6.05
C ARG A 545 -3.17 39.77 -7.41
N GLY A 546 -2.89 39.06 -8.51
CA GLY A 546 -3.10 39.60 -9.88
C GLY A 546 -4.55 39.70 -10.34
N LYS A 547 -5.47 38.97 -9.67
CA LYS A 547 -6.90 38.99 -10.03
C LYS A 547 -7.58 40.24 -9.47
N ALA A 548 -8.42 40.89 -10.26
CA ALA A 548 -9.28 41.99 -9.83
C ALA A 548 -10.31 41.55 -8.79
N GLY A 549 -10.73 42.42 -7.89
CA GLY A 549 -11.78 42.18 -6.89
C GLY A 549 -11.44 42.77 -5.52
N SER A 550 -12.42 42.85 -4.62
CA SER A 550 -12.33 43.54 -3.32
C SER A 550 -11.23 42.97 -2.39
N LEU A 551 -10.85 41.71 -2.51
CA LEU A 551 -9.83 41.07 -1.69
C LEU A 551 -8.39 41.30 -2.22
N LYS A 552 -8.23 41.97 -3.39
CA LYS A 552 -6.89 42.22 -3.94
C LYS A 552 -6.08 43.15 -3.05
N ASP A 553 -6.68 44.24 -2.62
CA ASP A 553 -6.02 45.25 -1.80
C ASP A 553 -5.63 44.68 -0.44
N ILE A 554 -6.43 43.79 0.14
CA ILE A 554 -6.13 43.05 1.36
C ILE A 554 -4.91 42.13 1.14
N LEU A 555 -4.89 41.35 0.06
CA LEU A 555 -3.77 40.48 -0.28
C LEU A 555 -2.48 41.27 -0.57
N ASP A 556 -2.57 42.44 -1.19
CA ASP A 556 -1.40 43.24 -1.46
C ASP A 556 -0.84 43.96 -0.21
N ALA A 557 -1.72 44.44 0.68
CA ALA A 557 -1.33 45.14 1.90
C ALA A 557 -0.83 44.19 3.00
N HIS A 558 -1.51 43.05 3.20
CA HIS A 558 -1.31 42.15 4.34
C HIS A 558 -0.71 40.80 3.97
N PHE A 559 -0.04 40.67 2.79
CA PHE A 559 0.54 39.38 2.38
C PHE A 559 1.58 38.81 3.37
N PRO A 560 2.47 39.62 3.98
CA PRO A 560 3.38 39.11 5.03
C PRO A 560 2.64 38.55 6.24
N THR A 561 1.62 39.26 6.74
CA THR A 561 0.77 38.84 7.87
C THR A 561 -0.01 37.57 7.55
N ILE A 562 -0.56 37.48 6.34
CA ILE A 562 -1.24 36.26 5.84
C ILE A 562 -0.25 35.10 5.74
N THR A 563 0.99 35.34 5.32
CA THR A 563 2.02 34.28 5.29
C THR A 563 2.34 33.78 6.69
N LEU A 564 2.53 34.70 7.66
CA LEU A 564 2.75 34.35 9.05
C LEU A 564 1.56 33.57 9.64
N LEU A 565 0.35 33.97 9.29
CA LEU A 565 -0.87 33.27 9.65
C LEU A 565 -0.88 31.85 9.11
N HIS A 566 -0.56 31.63 7.83
CA HIS A 566 -0.45 30.29 7.27
C HIS A 566 0.64 29.45 7.96
N GLU A 567 1.77 30.03 8.34
CA GLU A 567 2.81 29.37 9.12
C GLU A 567 2.28 28.90 10.48
N ARG A 568 1.53 29.76 11.18
CA ARG A 568 0.90 29.41 12.48
C ARG A 568 -0.20 28.36 12.32
N ILE A 569 -1.10 28.52 11.36
CA ILE A 569 -2.14 27.53 11.10
C ILE A 569 -1.50 26.18 10.78
N GLY A 570 -0.46 26.15 9.92
CA GLY A 570 0.25 24.93 9.58
C GLY A 570 0.87 24.26 10.81
N PHE A 571 1.48 25.05 11.69
CA PHE A 571 2.06 24.55 12.94
C PHE A 571 0.98 24.02 13.88
N GLU A 572 -0.10 24.76 14.14
CA GLU A 572 -1.20 24.36 15.00
C GLU A 572 -1.87 23.07 14.56
N LEU A 573 -2.21 22.99 13.30
CA LEU A 573 -2.83 21.81 12.74
C LEU A 573 -1.89 20.61 12.79
N HIS A 574 -0.58 20.83 12.60
CA HIS A 574 0.40 19.78 12.70
C HIS A 574 0.60 19.32 14.15
N LEU A 575 0.59 20.26 15.11
CA LEU A 575 0.65 19.99 16.55
C LEU A 575 -0.58 19.19 17.01
N ARG A 576 -1.77 19.59 16.61
CA ARG A 576 -3.03 18.87 16.91
C ARG A 576 -3.05 17.46 16.34
N SER A 577 -2.50 17.27 15.13
CA SER A 577 -2.43 15.96 14.47
C SER A 577 -1.52 14.96 15.19
N GLN A 578 -0.68 15.39 16.17
CA GLN A 578 0.10 14.47 17.00
C GLN A 578 -0.72 13.86 18.14
N SER A 579 -1.68 14.58 18.70
CA SER A 579 -2.47 14.21 19.87
C SER A 579 -3.88 13.75 19.51
N SER A 580 -4.37 14.11 18.34
CA SER A 580 -5.70 13.72 17.87
C SER A 580 -5.65 12.41 17.09
N ASP A 581 -6.69 11.61 17.23
CA ASP A 581 -6.92 10.45 16.37
C ASP A 581 -7.33 10.88 14.93
N HIS A 582 -7.27 12.18 14.63
CA HIS A 582 -7.71 12.78 13.36
C HIS A 582 -6.54 12.90 12.38
N ALA A 583 -6.68 12.31 11.23
CA ALA A 583 -5.69 12.36 10.15
C ALA A 583 -5.53 13.74 9.53
N THR A 584 -6.61 14.50 9.48
CA THR A 584 -6.64 15.89 9.09
C THR A 584 -7.07 16.70 10.29
N ALA A 585 -6.10 17.22 11.03
CA ALA A 585 -6.42 18.18 12.07
C ALA A 585 -7.09 19.40 11.41
N THR A 586 -8.23 19.77 11.95
CA THR A 586 -8.96 20.97 11.56
C THR A 586 -9.03 21.92 12.75
N MET A 587 -9.26 23.18 12.48
CA MET A 587 -9.61 24.16 13.49
C MET A 587 -11.00 24.73 13.20
N SER A 588 -11.74 25.09 14.23
CA SER A 588 -13.05 25.73 14.03
C SER A 588 -12.90 27.11 13.36
N SER A 589 -13.98 27.60 12.79
CA SER A 589 -13.98 28.97 12.23
C SER A 589 -13.76 30.04 13.31
N GLU A 590 -14.11 29.76 14.54
CA GLU A 590 -13.90 30.63 15.70
C GLU A 590 -12.41 30.64 16.08
N GLU A 591 -11.77 29.48 16.22
CA GLU A 591 -10.34 29.38 16.48
C GLU A 591 -9.50 30.04 15.36
N LEU A 592 -9.91 29.88 14.09
CA LEU A 592 -9.23 30.58 12.99
C LEU A 592 -9.36 32.11 13.16
N ARG A 593 -10.53 32.61 13.55
CA ARG A 593 -10.74 34.03 13.78
C ARG A 593 -9.88 34.55 14.94
N ASP A 594 -9.84 33.81 16.04
CA ASP A 594 -9.04 34.15 17.22
C ASP A 594 -7.54 34.18 16.86
N LEU A 595 -7.07 33.21 16.06
CA LEU A 595 -5.69 33.18 15.58
C LEU A 595 -5.36 34.38 14.66
N ILE A 596 -6.29 34.77 13.78
CA ILE A 596 -6.16 35.98 12.95
C ILE A 596 -6.07 37.21 13.84
N ALA A 597 -6.97 37.32 14.81
CA ALA A 597 -6.99 38.43 15.76
C ALA A 597 -5.68 38.51 16.56
N ALA A 598 -5.16 37.40 17.05
CA ALA A 598 -3.89 37.35 17.79
C ALA A 598 -2.70 37.82 16.91
N VAL A 599 -2.63 37.35 15.65
CA VAL A 599 -1.56 37.78 14.72
C VAL A 599 -1.64 39.26 14.42
N LEU A 600 -2.84 39.80 14.23
CA LEU A 600 -3.03 41.23 13.98
C LEU A 600 -2.69 42.09 15.22
N ALA A 601 -3.07 41.62 16.42
CA ALA A 601 -2.74 42.32 17.68
C ALA A 601 -1.23 42.38 17.92
N GLU A 602 -0.46 41.38 17.54
CA GLU A 602 1.01 41.37 17.59
C GLU A 602 1.61 42.45 16.64
N ASP A 603 0.97 42.71 15.49
CA ASP A 603 1.35 43.76 14.54
C ASP A 603 0.83 45.16 14.98
N GLY A 604 0.13 45.25 16.13
CA GLY A 604 -0.34 46.53 16.69
C GLY A 604 -1.71 46.96 16.20
N HIS A 605 -2.49 46.09 15.55
CA HIS A 605 -3.89 46.30 15.22
C HIS A 605 -4.82 46.14 16.43
N ASP A 606 -6.05 46.65 16.32
CA ASP A 606 -7.11 46.49 17.35
C ASP A 606 -8.24 45.63 16.80
N PRO A 607 -8.07 44.27 16.85
CA PRO A 607 -9.00 43.32 16.25
C PRO A 607 -10.37 43.29 16.92
N ASP A 608 -10.48 43.75 18.16
CA ASP A 608 -11.74 43.81 18.93
C ASP A 608 -12.42 45.19 18.83
N GLY A 609 -11.75 46.16 18.25
CA GLY A 609 -12.21 47.57 18.13
C GLY A 609 -12.25 48.05 16.67
N THR A 610 -11.27 48.86 16.27
CA THR A 610 -11.27 49.52 14.94
C THR A 610 -11.00 48.60 13.76
N ASP A 611 -10.39 47.44 13.97
CA ASP A 611 -9.91 46.54 12.91
C ASP A 611 -10.71 45.22 12.81
N VAL A 612 -11.92 45.17 13.39
CA VAL A 612 -12.81 44.00 13.32
C VAL A 612 -13.10 43.55 11.87
N ASP A 613 -13.36 44.50 10.98
CA ASP A 613 -13.60 44.21 9.56
C ASP A 613 -12.36 43.61 8.86
N LEU A 614 -11.14 44.00 9.29
CA LEU A 614 -9.89 43.47 8.75
C LEU A 614 -9.70 41.99 9.08
N VAL A 615 -10.13 41.54 10.32
CA VAL A 615 -10.13 40.11 10.70
C VAL A 615 -10.97 39.28 9.73
N ASP A 616 -12.19 39.76 9.45
CA ASP A 616 -13.11 39.07 8.53
C ASP A 616 -12.62 39.10 7.08
N ASP A 617 -11.98 40.16 6.63
CA ASP A 617 -11.46 40.27 5.27
C ASP A 617 -10.21 39.41 5.05
N ILE A 618 -9.31 39.31 6.05
CA ILE A 618 -8.20 38.35 6.01
C ILE A 618 -8.73 36.92 6.02
N ARG A 619 -9.72 36.61 6.82
CA ARG A 619 -10.36 35.28 6.84
C ARG A 619 -10.94 34.93 5.46
N LYS A 620 -11.68 35.85 4.84
CA LYS A 620 -12.20 35.67 3.46
C LYS A 620 -11.07 35.50 2.46
N ALA A 621 -9.98 36.28 2.56
CA ALA A 621 -8.83 36.17 1.67
C ALA A 621 -8.18 34.77 1.76
N CYS A 622 -8.01 34.23 2.96
CA CYS A 622 -7.45 32.89 3.16
C CYS A 622 -8.35 31.78 2.63
N LEU A 623 -9.66 31.82 2.94
CA LEU A 623 -10.59 30.75 2.63
C LEU A 623 -11.14 30.79 1.19
N GLN A 624 -11.33 31.98 0.63
CA GLN A 624 -12.04 32.15 -0.65
C GLN A 624 -11.12 32.50 -1.82
N ARG A 625 -9.94 33.04 -1.53
CA ARG A 625 -9.05 33.54 -2.58
C ARG A 625 -7.78 32.72 -2.73
N LEU A 626 -7.04 32.51 -1.66
CA LEU A 626 -5.79 31.74 -1.74
C LEU A 626 -6.02 30.24 -1.85
N LEU A 627 -7.16 29.74 -1.34
CA LEU A 627 -7.58 28.34 -1.45
C LEU A 627 -6.55 27.29 -0.99
N LEU A 628 -5.61 27.71 -0.16
CA LEU A 628 -4.64 26.82 0.47
C LEU A 628 -5.22 26.18 1.72
N ILE A 629 -6.20 26.86 2.28
CA ILE A 629 -6.96 26.48 3.46
C ILE A 629 -8.43 26.38 3.03
N ARG A 630 -9.10 25.27 3.39
CA ARG A 630 -10.52 25.06 3.07
C ARG A 630 -11.35 24.80 4.32
N ALA A 631 -12.63 25.15 4.20
CA ALA A 631 -13.62 24.66 5.12
C ALA A 631 -13.96 23.20 4.76
N HIS A 632 -13.77 22.30 5.73
CA HIS A 632 -14.24 20.92 5.73
C HIS A 632 -15.51 20.82 6.57
N ASN A 633 -16.18 19.66 6.57
CA ASN A 633 -17.39 19.46 7.37
C ASN A 633 -17.16 19.73 8.86
N ASP A 634 -15.94 19.51 9.36
CA ASP A 634 -15.56 19.56 10.76
C ASP A 634 -14.65 20.76 11.11
N GLY A 635 -14.42 21.69 10.19
CA GLY A 635 -13.58 22.86 10.45
C GLY A 635 -12.80 23.35 9.23
N VAL A 636 -11.70 24.02 9.48
CA VAL A 636 -10.81 24.62 8.48
C VAL A 636 -9.45 23.93 8.52
N GLY A 637 -8.92 23.55 7.36
CA GLY A 637 -7.61 22.89 7.25
C GLY A 637 -6.93 23.13 5.90
N PHE A 638 -5.68 22.67 5.76
CA PHE A 638 -4.98 22.69 4.48
C PHE A 638 -5.46 21.57 3.56
N ASP A 639 -5.71 21.89 2.30
CA ASP A 639 -6.04 20.88 1.29
C ASP A 639 -4.87 19.94 0.98
N VAL A 640 -3.63 20.49 0.98
CA VAL A 640 -2.41 19.74 0.69
C VAL A 640 -1.59 19.62 1.95
N ARG A 641 -1.52 18.44 2.52
CA ARG A 641 -0.76 18.18 3.74
C ARG A 641 0.71 18.59 3.66
N ALA A 642 1.34 18.46 2.48
CA ALA A 642 2.71 18.94 2.29
C ALA A 642 2.87 20.45 2.46
N LEU A 643 1.84 21.23 2.13
CA LEU A 643 1.83 22.67 2.39
C LEU A 643 1.69 22.97 3.87
N GLN A 644 0.82 22.25 4.58
CA GLN A 644 0.72 22.33 6.05
C GLN A 644 2.07 22.02 6.70
N GLU A 645 2.71 20.92 6.30
CA GLU A 645 4.01 20.49 6.81
C GLU A 645 5.13 21.51 6.48
N MET A 646 5.09 22.10 5.28
CA MET A 646 6.00 23.17 4.91
C MET A 646 5.78 24.44 5.75
N MET A 647 4.53 24.83 5.96
CA MET A 647 4.19 26.00 6.78
C MET A 647 4.56 25.79 8.24
N ALA A 648 4.31 24.57 8.78
CA ALA A 648 4.80 24.18 10.10
C ALA A 648 6.34 24.28 10.18
N GLY A 649 7.05 23.74 9.18
CA GLY A 649 8.51 23.84 9.10
C GLY A 649 9.02 25.28 9.03
N ARG A 650 8.33 26.15 8.32
CA ARG A 650 8.64 27.58 8.28
C ARG A 650 8.44 28.22 9.64
N HIS A 651 7.35 27.92 10.33
CA HIS A 651 7.07 28.42 11.67
C HIS A 651 8.16 28.01 12.68
N LEU A 652 8.67 26.79 12.61
CA LEU A 652 9.76 26.31 13.47
C LEU A 652 11.04 27.14 13.34
N THR A 653 11.24 27.78 12.20
CA THR A 653 12.43 28.60 11.91
C THR A 653 12.18 30.10 12.02
N THR A 654 11.02 30.51 12.57
CA THR A 654 10.66 31.92 12.80
C THR A 654 10.97 32.30 14.24
N GLY A 655 11.59 33.50 14.43
CA GLY A 655 11.97 34.05 15.74
C GLY A 655 13.49 34.11 15.98
N PRO A 656 13.88 34.37 17.25
CA PRO A 656 15.28 34.45 17.65
C PRO A 656 16.03 33.13 17.47
N ASP A 657 17.34 33.21 17.19
CA ASP A 657 18.17 32.04 16.89
C ASP A 657 18.14 30.95 18.00
N GLU A 658 18.15 31.37 19.26
CA GLU A 658 18.07 30.46 20.42
C GLU A 658 16.75 29.67 20.45
N LEU A 659 15.64 30.32 20.15
CA LEU A 659 14.32 29.71 20.12
C LEU A 659 14.21 28.73 18.96
N VAL A 660 14.68 29.11 17.78
CA VAL A 660 14.73 28.25 16.60
C VAL A 660 15.57 26.99 16.89
N ARG A 661 16.75 27.18 17.50
CA ARG A 661 17.64 26.07 17.88
C ARG A 661 16.97 25.13 18.89
N SER A 662 16.31 25.68 19.92
CA SER A 662 15.59 24.92 20.95
C SER A 662 14.51 24.04 20.31
N ARG A 663 13.62 24.63 19.49
CA ARG A 663 12.53 23.91 18.81
C ARG A 663 13.06 22.81 17.90
N LEU A 664 14.01 23.12 17.04
CA LEU A 664 14.58 22.16 16.10
C LEU A 664 15.30 21.01 16.84
N ARG A 665 15.98 21.29 17.96
CA ARG A 665 16.63 20.25 18.78
C ARG A 665 15.61 19.31 19.44
N LYS A 666 14.56 19.87 20.05
CA LYS A 666 13.47 19.09 20.66
C LYS A 666 12.79 18.17 19.67
N LEU A 667 12.54 18.66 18.45
CA LEU A 667 11.79 17.93 17.42
C LEU A 667 12.61 17.03 16.52
N ALA A 668 13.96 17.11 16.53
CA ALA A 668 14.83 16.38 15.63
C ALA A 668 14.67 14.87 15.67
N ALA A 669 14.38 14.32 16.84
CA ALA A 669 14.13 12.89 17.01
C ALA A 669 12.69 12.47 16.69
N HIS A 670 11.78 13.42 16.53
CA HIS A 670 10.36 13.16 16.53
C HIS A 670 9.85 12.71 15.16
N HIS A 671 9.25 11.53 15.09
CA HIS A 671 8.79 10.97 13.82
C HIS A 671 7.73 11.82 13.14
N HIS A 672 6.71 12.25 13.89
CA HIS A 672 5.61 13.06 13.37
C HIS A 672 6.12 14.36 12.74
N TRP A 673 7.16 14.95 13.34
CA TRP A 673 7.78 16.22 12.91
C TRP A 673 8.85 16.05 11.83
N ARG A 674 9.15 14.84 11.36
CA ARG A 674 10.22 14.56 10.40
C ARG A 674 10.14 15.40 9.13
N ILE A 675 8.97 15.48 8.52
CA ILE A 675 8.79 16.22 7.27
C ILE A 675 8.81 17.74 7.50
N PRO A 676 8.07 18.33 8.46
CA PRO A 676 8.24 19.74 8.81
C PRO A 676 9.69 20.09 9.15
N TRP A 677 10.41 19.21 9.80
CA TRP A 677 11.82 19.43 10.14
C TRP A 677 12.72 19.51 8.90
N ILE A 678 12.50 18.64 7.89
CA ILE A 678 13.19 18.68 6.59
C ILE A 678 12.88 20.00 5.86
N PHE A 679 11.62 20.44 5.88
CA PHE A 679 11.25 21.75 5.33
C PHE A 679 11.90 22.91 6.08
N ALA A 680 11.95 22.85 7.40
CA ALA A 680 12.65 23.83 8.24
C ALA A 680 14.13 23.92 7.87
N ALA A 681 14.81 22.79 7.76
CA ALA A 681 16.20 22.76 7.31
C ALA A 681 16.37 23.30 5.89
N GLY A 682 15.47 22.96 4.95
CA GLY A 682 15.45 23.49 3.59
C GLY A 682 15.35 25.01 3.57
N ARG A 683 14.45 25.59 4.40
CA ARG A 683 14.38 27.06 4.58
C ARG A 683 15.69 27.66 5.08
N VAL A 684 16.29 27.05 6.11
CA VAL A 684 17.57 27.52 6.66
C VAL A 684 18.70 27.42 5.64
N PHE A 685 18.72 26.38 4.80
CA PHE A 685 19.69 26.25 3.72
C PHE A 685 19.49 27.30 2.61
N ALA A 686 18.25 27.69 2.37
CA ALA A 686 17.93 28.75 1.43
C ALA A 686 18.28 30.17 1.97
N ASP A 687 18.38 30.32 3.31
CA ASP A 687 18.75 31.59 3.95
C ASP A 687 20.22 31.94 3.65
N SER A 688 20.51 33.24 3.64
CA SER A 688 21.87 33.76 3.46
C SER A 688 22.78 33.64 4.69
N GLN A 689 22.27 33.25 5.86
CA GLN A 689 23.00 33.26 7.14
C GLN A 689 23.76 31.92 7.37
N PRO A 690 25.11 31.90 7.22
CA PRO A 690 25.87 30.66 7.34
C PRO A 690 25.80 29.98 8.72
N HIS A 691 25.72 30.76 9.81
CA HIS A 691 25.67 30.21 11.17
C HIS A 691 24.43 29.40 11.44
N ARG A 692 23.25 29.75 10.89
CA ARG A 692 22.04 28.95 10.99
C ARG A 692 22.17 27.60 10.30
N ARG A 693 22.88 27.56 9.17
CA ARG A 693 23.17 26.30 8.45
C ARG A 693 24.09 25.39 9.26
N ASP A 694 25.10 25.96 9.92
CA ASP A 694 26.02 25.24 10.80
C ASP A 694 25.25 24.67 12.02
N GLN A 695 24.27 25.41 12.57
CA GLN A 695 23.38 24.95 13.64
C GLN A 695 22.56 23.72 13.25
N ILE A 696 22.04 23.63 12.02
CA ILE A 696 21.35 22.42 11.54
C ILE A 696 22.27 21.21 11.60
N VAL A 697 23.54 21.37 11.16
CA VAL A 697 24.53 20.26 11.21
C VAL A 697 24.82 19.86 12.65
N GLU A 698 24.97 20.82 13.56
CA GLU A 698 25.19 20.55 14.98
C GLU A 698 24.01 19.79 15.60
N ILE A 699 22.77 20.25 15.39
CA ILE A 699 21.58 19.60 15.92
C ILE A 699 21.51 18.13 15.44
N VAL A 700 21.70 17.90 14.13
CA VAL A 700 21.66 16.57 13.56
C VAL A 700 22.74 15.65 14.14
N LYS A 701 23.93 16.17 14.41
CA LYS A 701 25.03 15.39 15.02
C LYS A 701 24.81 15.13 16.50
N ASP A 702 24.14 16.05 17.18
CA ASP A 702 23.99 16.00 18.64
C ASP A 702 22.71 15.28 19.08
N VAL A 703 21.74 15.08 18.16
CA VAL A 703 20.45 14.45 18.50
C VAL A 703 20.58 13.06 19.14
N ASP A 704 21.61 12.30 18.76
CA ASP A 704 21.89 10.98 19.32
C ASP A 704 22.88 11.03 20.49
N ARG A 705 23.43 12.20 20.80
CA ARG A 705 24.35 12.46 21.92
C ARG A 705 23.68 13.16 23.10
N ASP A 706 22.41 13.52 22.97
CA ASP A 706 21.67 14.17 24.06
C ASP A 706 21.67 13.26 25.28
N ALA A 707 21.90 13.85 26.46
CA ALA A 707 22.00 13.12 27.73
C ALA A 707 20.75 12.28 28.04
N SER A 708 19.62 12.62 27.46
CA SER A 708 18.38 11.86 27.59
C SER A 708 18.25 10.66 26.62
N TRP A 709 19.14 10.55 25.61
CA TRP A 709 19.08 9.49 24.58
C TRP A 709 20.47 9.06 24.10
N ARG A 710 21.02 8.02 24.75
CA ARG A 710 22.39 7.56 24.46
C ARG A 710 22.48 6.27 23.65
N LEU A 711 21.37 5.74 23.15
CA LEU A 711 21.31 4.56 22.30
C LEU A 711 21.42 4.89 20.79
N GLY A 712 22.27 5.87 20.46
CA GLY A 712 22.38 6.41 19.10
C GLY A 712 22.84 5.42 18.04
N LEU A 713 23.67 4.42 18.40
CA LEU A 713 24.10 3.38 17.45
C LEU A 713 23.01 2.33 17.18
N ILE A 714 22.07 2.14 18.10
CA ILE A 714 21.03 1.13 17.99
C ILE A 714 19.83 1.67 17.23
N ALA A 715 19.45 2.90 17.57
CA ALA A 715 18.31 3.60 17.01
C ALA A 715 18.74 4.97 16.45
N PRO A 716 19.61 5.01 15.42
CA PRO A 716 20.23 6.24 14.95
C PRO A 716 19.20 7.12 14.25
N VAL A 717 18.81 8.21 14.92
CA VAL A 717 17.92 9.23 14.35
C VAL A 717 18.74 10.26 13.57
N GLY A 718 19.87 10.72 14.11
CA GLY A 718 20.73 11.71 13.50
C GLY A 718 21.29 11.30 12.15
N PRO A 719 21.92 10.13 12.01
CA PRO A 719 22.37 9.63 10.72
C PRO A 719 21.27 9.46 9.68
N ALA A 720 20.08 8.98 10.11
CA ALA A 720 18.93 8.87 9.22
C ALA A 720 18.44 10.26 8.77
N LEU A 721 18.33 11.23 9.70
CA LEU A 721 17.96 12.60 9.39
C LEU A 721 18.97 13.29 8.47
N ALA A 722 20.28 13.07 8.73
CA ALA A 722 21.34 13.58 7.87
C ALA A 722 21.23 13.05 6.43
N LEU A 723 20.93 11.76 6.28
CA LEU A 723 20.73 11.12 4.97
C LEU A 723 19.57 11.76 4.21
N ASP A 724 18.44 11.97 4.88
CA ASP A 724 17.28 12.62 4.27
C ASP A 724 17.62 14.03 3.79
N LEU A 725 18.35 14.84 4.59
CA LEU A 725 18.75 16.18 4.22
C LEU A 725 19.70 16.22 3.02
N VAL A 726 20.62 15.27 2.93
CA VAL A 726 21.53 15.13 1.79
C VAL A 726 20.77 14.79 0.53
N VAL A 727 19.80 13.87 0.63
CA VAL A 727 18.98 13.40 -0.51
C VAL A 727 17.95 14.45 -0.92
N ASP A 728 17.37 15.20 0.04
CA ASP A 728 16.41 16.28 -0.27
C ASP A 728 16.99 17.36 -1.19
N GLY A 729 18.30 17.58 -1.14
CA GLY A 729 19.00 18.47 -2.06
C GLY A 729 19.19 19.90 -1.57
N GLY A 730 18.55 20.33 -0.47
CA GLY A 730 18.67 21.69 0.08
C GLY A 730 20.12 22.07 0.44
N ALA A 731 20.89 21.08 0.96
CA ALA A 731 22.30 21.29 1.26
C ALA A 731 23.23 21.26 0.03
N ARG A 732 22.74 20.96 -1.17
CA ARG A 732 23.54 20.71 -2.39
C ARG A 732 24.43 21.89 -2.78
N ARG A 733 23.93 23.11 -2.62
CA ARG A 733 24.65 24.35 -2.93
C ARG A 733 25.68 24.74 -1.87
N HIS A 734 25.77 24.00 -0.75
CA HIS A 734 26.59 24.32 0.41
C HIS A 734 27.52 23.16 0.77
N PRO A 735 28.67 22.97 0.08
CA PRO A 735 29.60 21.85 0.33
C PRO A 735 30.06 21.77 1.79
N ARG A 736 30.23 22.94 2.44
CA ARG A 736 30.62 23.03 3.86
C ARG A 736 29.63 22.36 4.81
N VAL A 737 28.34 22.35 4.45
CA VAL A 737 27.25 21.73 5.22
C VAL A 737 27.00 20.30 4.76
N ARG A 738 26.99 20.07 3.45
CA ARG A 738 26.66 18.78 2.84
C ARG A 738 27.64 17.69 3.27
N LYS A 739 28.95 17.96 3.26
CA LYS A 739 29.95 16.96 3.61
C LYS A 739 29.80 16.45 5.05
N PRO A 740 29.73 17.33 6.08
CA PRO A 740 29.51 16.87 7.45
C PRO A 740 28.20 16.12 7.67
N LEU A 741 27.12 16.47 6.92
CA LEU A 741 25.86 15.72 6.97
C LEU A 741 26.03 14.33 6.34
N LEU A 742 26.69 14.22 5.20
CA LEU A 742 26.95 12.94 4.55
C LEU A 742 27.85 12.05 5.43
N ASP A 743 28.93 12.60 5.97
CA ASP A 743 29.85 11.86 6.85
C ASP A 743 29.10 11.34 8.10
N HIS A 744 28.17 12.13 8.64
CA HIS A 744 27.34 11.69 9.76
C HIS A 744 26.29 10.65 9.33
N ALA A 745 25.64 10.83 8.19
CA ALA A 745 24.71 9.83 7.64
C ALA A 745 25.33 8.46 7.44
N LEU A 746 26.62 8.41 7.08
CA LEU A 746 27.35 7.16 6.85
C LEU A 746 27.66 6.38 8.14
N GLN A 747 27.42 6.95 9.33
CA GLN A 747 27.44 6.22 10.60
C GLN A 747 26.32 5.16 10.68
N LEU A 748 25.32 5.20 9.78
CA LEU A 748 24.37 4.10 9.60
C LEU A 748 25.03 2.73 9.36
N PHE A 749 26.27 2.70 8.86
CA PHE A 749 27.04 1.47 8.70
C PHE A 749 27.59 0.88 10.01
N GLU A 750 27.51 1.61 11.12
CA GLU A 750 28.05 1.22 12.43
C GLU A 750 26.97 0.67 13.38
N GLY A 751 25.68 0.84 13.04
CA GLY A 751 24.52 0.50 13.87
C GLY A 751 23.95 -0.90 13.65
N ILE A 752 22.69 -1.05 14.02
CA ILE A 752 21.86 -2.23 13.74
C ILE A 752 21.22 -2.07 12.35
N GLU A 753 21.00 -3.18 11.66
CA GLU A 753 20.37 -3.20 10.34
C GLU A 753 19.08 -2.37 10.32
N PRO A 754 18.92 -1.42 9.37
CA PRO A 754 17.71 -0.63 9.24
C PRO A 754 16.48 -1.53 9.05
N LYS A 755 15.32 -1.11 9.54
CA LYS A 755 14.08 -1.87 9.36
C LYS A 755 13.79 -2.11 7.88
N ASP A 756 14.00 -1.09 7.06
CA ASP A 756 13.93 -1.15 5.61
C ASP A 756 15.33 -0.94 5.02
N THR A 757 16.09 -2.04 4.96
CA THR A 757 17.44 -2.07 4.41
C THR A 757 17.48 -1.62 2.96
N LEU A 758 16.46 -1.97 2.18
CA LEU A 758 16.38 -1.60 0.77
C LEU A 758 16.11 -0.10 0.59
N ALA A 759 15.19 0.48 1.37
CA ALA A 759 14.91 1.91 1.34
C ALA A 759 16.13 2.74 1.79
N ALA A 760 16.79 2.35 2.90
CA ALA A 760 18.02 3.00 3.37
C ALA A 760 19.12 2.92 2.30
N THR A 761 19.26 1.79 1.65
CA THR A 761 20.22 1.57 0.59
C THR A 761 19.96 2.45 -0.63
N ARG A 762 18.71 2.57 -1.06
CA ARG A 762 18.32 3.49 -2.15
C ARG A 762 18.70 4.94 -1.84
N LEU A 763 18.47 5.39 -0.61
CA LEU A 763 18.86 6.74 -0.18
C LEU A 763 20.39 6.91 -0.20
N ILE A 764 21.15 5.92 0.27
CA ILE A 764 22.63 5.94 0.24
C ILE A 764 23.14 6.01 -1.20
N LEU A 765 22.56 5.22 -2.11
CA LEU A 765 22.94 5.24 -3.54
C LEU A 765 22.59 6.59 -4.19
N ARG A 766 21.45 7.17 -3.88
CA ARG A 766 21.09 8.53 -4.33
C ARG A 766 22.07 9.59 -3.81
N ALA A 767 22.44 9.52 -2.54
CA ALA A 767 23.44 10.41 -1.95
C ALA A 767 24.78 10.24 -2.65
N ALA A 768 25.21 9.01 -2.97
CA ALA A 768 26.43 8.71 -3.72
C ALA A 768 26.40 9.24 -5.16
N GLY A 769 25.23 9.19 -5.82
CA GLY A 769 25.03 9.72 -7.17
C GLY A 769 25.16 11.24 -7.27
N ALA A 770 25.04 11.95 -6.15
CA ALA A 770 25.06 13.41 -6.13
C ALA A 770 26.42 14.03 -6.53
N SER A 771 27.56 13.37 -6.29
CA SER A 771 28.90 13.81 -6.71
C SER A 771 29.95 12.72 -6.57
N THR A 772 31.08 12.87 -7.28
CA THR A 772 32.25 11.97 -7.14
C THR A 772 32.81 11.95 -5.71
N GLU A 773 32.78 13.09 -5.00
CA GLU A 773 33.19 13.19 -3.60
C GLU A 773 32.25 12.36 -2.71
N ALA A 774 30.94 12.46 -2.90
CA ALA A 774 29.95 11.68 -2.15
C ALA A 774 30.12 10.17 -2.39
N ARG A 775 30.34 9.74 -3.63
CA ARG A 775 30.67 8.35 -3.96
C ARG A 775 31.90 7.86 -3.20
N SER A 776 32.95 8.69 -3.20
CA SER A 776 34.21 8.34 -2.50
C SER A 776 34.00 8.20 -1.01
N SER A 777 33.17 9.06 -0.38
CA SER A 777 32.81 8.97 1.04
C SER A 777 32.02 7.69 1.34
N VAL A 778 31.02 7.37 0.54
CA VAL A 778 30.23 6.12 0.68
C VAL A 778 31.13 4.90 0.52
N ALA A 779 31.98 4.87 -0.50
CA ALA A 779 32.92 3.77 -0.70
C ALA A 779 33.94 3.63 0.47
N ALA A 780 34.33 4.76 1.07
CA ALA A 780 35.20 4.75 2.25
C ALA A 780 34.49 4.19 3.48
N ALA A 781 33.21 4.59 3.71
CA ALA A 781 32.40 4.08 4.81
C ALA A 781 32.18 2.56 4.69
N ILE A 782 31.84 2.06 3.49
CA ILE A 782 31.68 0.63 3.22
C ILE A 782 32.98 -0.10 3.55
N ARG A 783 34.15 0.40 3.06
CA ARG A 783 35.46 -0.21 3.35
C ARG A 783 35.77 -0.23 4.83
N HIS A 784 35.46 0.85 5.54
CA HIS A 784 35.65 0.97 6.98
C HIS A 784 34.82 -0.05 7.74
N ALA A 785 33.54 -0.13 7.45
CA ALA A 785 32.62 -1.08 8.07
C ALA A 785 32.98 -2.54 7.79
N LEU A 786 33.40 -2.87 6.56
CA LEU A 786 33.91 -4.20 6.21
C LEU A 786 35.21 -4.57 6.95
N GLY A 787 36.04 -3.61 7.37
CA GLY A 787 37.22 -3.79 8.21
C GLY A 787 36.94 -3.72 9.70
N GLY A 788 35.73 -3.33 10.10
CA GLY A 788 35.34 -3.04 11.48
C GLY A 788 34.97 -4.27 12.33
N SER A 789 34.12 -4.05 13.32
CA SER A 789 33.58 -5.08 14.21
C SER A 789 32.76 -6.13 13.46
N PRO A 790 32.57 -7.35 14.01
CA PRO A 790 31.71 -8.36 13.38
C PRO A 790 30.29 -7.87 13.04
N PRO A 791 29.57 -7.15 13.92
CA PRO A 791 28.27 -6.57 13.58
C PRO A 791 28.35 -5.59 12.40
N ALA A 792 29.32 -4.67 12.41
CA ALA A 792 29.49 -3.69 11.33
C ALA A 792 29.77 -4.36 9.97
N ARG A 793 30.58 -5.45 9.98
CA ARG A 793 30.85 -6.23 8.77
C ARG A 793 29.58 -6.92 8.23
N GLN A 794 28.79 -7.50 9.13
CA GLN A 794 27.53 -8.14 8.75
C GLN A 794 26.56 -7.13 8.15
N LEU A 795 26.38 -6.00 8.81
CA LEU A 795 25.53 -4.90 8.33
C LEU A 795 26.00 -4.36 6.96
N ALA A 796 27.32 -4.14 6.81
CA ALA A 796 27.87 -3.70 5.52
C ALA A 796 27.62 -4.70 4.39
N ARG A 797 27.70 -6.01 4.67
CA ARG A 797 27.39 -7.07 3.69
C ARG A 797 25.89 -7.10 3.35
N SER A 798 25.00 -6.95 4.33
CA SER A 798 23.56 -6.84 4.13
C SER A 798 23.21 -5.63 3.25
N LEU A 799 23.75 -4.46 3.57
CA LEU A 799 23.58 -3.25 2.78
C LEU A 799 24.16 -3.40 1.36
N GLN A 800 25.32 -4.03 1.19
CA GLN A 800 25.87 -4.30 -0.14
C GLN A 800 25.02 -5.26 -0.96
N SER A 801 24.46 -6.30 -0.33
CA SER A 801 23.51 -7.19 -0.98
C SER A 801 22.27 -6.43 -1.46
N ALA A 802 21.71 -5.56 -0.61
CA ALA A 802 20.61 -4.68 -0.99
C ALA A 802 21.02 -3.65 -2.07
N MET A 803 22.27 -3.15 -2.05
CA MET A 803 22.80 -2.27 -3.12
C MET A 803 22.84 -2.97 -4.47
N SER A 804 23.20 -4.25 -4.52
CA SER A 804 23.20 -5.00 -5.78
C SER A 804 21.82 -5.13 -6.41
N VAL A 805 20.77 -5.12 -5.59
CA VAL A 805 19.37 -5.14 -6.06
C VAL A 805 18.90 -3.73 -6.46
N ALA A 806 19.24 -2.73 -5.65
CA ALA A 806 18.73 -1.37 -5.84
C ALA A 806 19.52 -0.52 -6.86
N ALA A 807 20.75 -0.90 -7.20
CA ALA A 807 21.64 -0.08 -8.02
C ALA A 807 21.08 0.20 -9.42
N ASP A 808 20.48 -0.79 -10.05
CA ASP A 808 19.90 -0.64 -11.40
C ASP A 808 18.67 0.30 -11.42
N GLU A 809 17.97 0.41 -10.30
CA GLU A 809 16.79 1.24 -10.15
C GLU A 809 17.13 2.71 -9.85
N VAL A 810 18.23 2.93 -9.12
CA VAL A 810 18.57 4.26 -8.59
C VAL A 810 19.44 5.06 -9.54
N SER A 811 20.34 4.40 -10.28
CA SER A 811 21.29 5.10 -11.15
C SER A 811 21.74 4.26 -12.34
N ALA A 812 21.81 4.92 -13.51
CA ALA A 812 22.46 4.36 -14.69
C ALA A 812 24.00 4.47 -14.63
N ASP A 813 24.57 5.16 -13.61
CA ASP A 813 26.00 5.38 -13.44
C ASP A 813 26.70 4.11 -12.94
N ASP A 814 27.57 3.52 -13.72
CA ASP A 814 28.31 2.32 -13.39
C ASP A 814 29.19 2.48 -12.15
N ASP A 815 29.69 3.68 -11.86
CA ASP A 815 30.48 3.95 -10.68
C ASP A 815 29.65 3.86 -9.39
N VAL A 816 28.35 4.19 -9.45
CA VAL A 816 27.41 4.00 -8.33
C VAL A 816 27.10 2.52 -8.13
N ARG A 817 26.89 1.80 -9.24
CA ARG A 817 26.67 0.33 -9.22
C ARG A 817 27.84 -0.42 -8.63
N MET A 818 29.07 0.05 -8.88
CA MET A 818 30.31 -0.55 -8.33
C MET A 818 30.38 -0.49 -6.79
N LEU A 819 29.60 0.35 -6.11
CA LEU A 819 29.58 0.40 -4.64
C LEU A 819 29.14 -0.92 -4.03
N ALA A 820 28.28 -1.68 -4.68
CA ALA A 820 27.86 -3.01 -4.25
C ALA A 820 29.01 -4.03 -4.19
N SER A 821 30.12 -3.80 -4.91
CA SER A 821 31.27 -4.70 -5.02
C SER A 821 32.52 -4.19 -4.32
N VAL A 822 32.42 -3.12 -3.53
CA VAL A 822 33.55 -2.55 -2.79
C VAL A 822 34.11 -3.58 -1.80
N LYS A 823 35.40 -3.88 -1.88
CA LYS A 823 36.10 -4.80 -0.98
C LYS A 823 36.75 -4.06 0.19
N SER A 824 36.98 -4.74 1.32
CA SER A 824 37.78 -4.21 2.43
C SER A 824 39.15 -3.77 1.93
N ALA A 825 39.67 -2.66 2.44
CA ALA A 825 41.06 -2.23 2.14
C ALA A 825 42.01 -3.34 2.58
N GLY A 826 42.67 -3.95 1.62
CA GLY A 826 43.46 -5.15 1.80
C GLY A 826 44.51 -5.08 2.91
N ARG A 827 44.34 -5.86 3.92
CA ARG A 827 45.34 -6.74 4.50
C ARG A 827 44.68 -8.10 4.48
N THR A 828 45.29 -9.00 3.74
CA THR A 828 45.08 -10.45 3.81
C THR A 828 45.54 -10.97 5.18
N ASP A 829 44.87 -10.49 6.24
CA ASP A 829 44.87 -11.23 7.48
C ASP A 829 43.73 -12.24 7.34
N GLN A 830 44.10 -13.44 6.93
CA GLN A 830 43.31 -14.68 7.06
C GLN A 830 43.13 -15.02 8.54
N ARG A 831 42.76 -14.08 9.38
CA ARG A 831 42.18 -14.40 10.66
C ARG A 831 40.81 -14.95 10.34
N ALA A 832 40.60 -16.23 10.73
CA ALA A 832 39.29 -16.87 10.68
C ALA A 832 38.23 -15.87 11.16
N GLU A 833 37.13 -15.74 10.43
CA GLU A 833 36.03 -14.90 10.87
C GLU A 833 35.72 -15.24 12.33
N PRO A 834 35.67 -14.27 13.25
CA PRO A 834 35.36 -14.57 14.62
C PRO A 834 34.00 -15.26 14.67
N ASP A 835 33.97 -16.40 15.33
CA ASP A 835 32.75 -17.15 15.60
C ASP A 835 31.75 -16.18 16.30
N PRO A 836 30.57 -15.91 15.70
CA PRO A 836 29.57 -15.02 16.28
C PRO A 836 29.23 -15.33 17.72
N GLY A 837 29.14 -16.63 18.06
CA GLY A 837 28.83 -17.08 19.39
C GLY A 837 29.96 -16.80 20.38
N ARG A 838 31.23 -16.97 19.98
CA ARG A 838 32.37 -16.67 20.84
C ARG A 838 32.49 -15.17 21.10
N TRP A 839 32.23 -14.36 20.08
CA TRP A 839 32.24 -12.92 20.24
C TRP A 839 31.10 -12.45 21.16
N TRP A 840 29.89 -13.00 20.97
CA TRP A 840 28.74 -12.72 21.81
C TRP A 840 28.99 -13.10 23.29
N SER A 841 29.51 -14.30 23.53
CA SER A 841 29.84 -14.77 24.89
C SER A 841 30.83 -13.84 25.60
N GLU A 842 31.80 -13.27 24.86
CA GLU A 842 32.74 -12.32 25.41
C GLU A 842 32.06 -10.97 25.75
N VAL A 843 31.16 -10.48 24.90
CA VAL A 843 30.36 -9.25 25.17
C VAL A 843 29.51 -9.43 26.42
N VAL A 844 28.79 -10.56 26.53
CA VAL A 844 27.93 -10.85 27.71
C VAL A 844 28.81 -10.95 28.99
N ARG A 845 29.96 -11.66 28.91
CA ARG A 845 30.89 -11.78 30.04
C ARG A 845 31.42 -10.42 30.50
N GLN A 846 31.79 -9.53 29.57
CA GLN A 846 32.24 -8.17 29.90
C GLN A 846 31.12 -7.35 30.55
N ALA A 847 29.90 -7.49 30.05
CA ALA A 847 28.70 -6.81 30.62
C ALA A 847 28.43 -7.30 32.05
N GLU A 848 28.47 -8.61 32.29
CA GLU A 848 28.34 -9.20 33.63
C GLU A 848 29.42 -8.71 34.60
N GLN A 849 30.66 -8.64 34.14
CA GLN A 849 31.78 -8.13 34.95
C GLN A 849 31.61 -6.64 35.30
N ALA A 850 31.15 -5.79 34.35
CA ALA A 850 30.89 -4.38 34.59
C ALA A 850 29.75 -4.18 35.60
N VAL A 851 28.68 -4.98 35.51
CA VAL A 851 27.60 -4.97 36.49
C VAL A 851 28.07 -5.40 37.89
N LEU A 852 28.88 -6.45 37.99
CA LEU A 852 29.42 -6.95 39.25
C LEU A 852 30.44 -6.00 39.88
N ALA A 853 31.20 -5.27 39.08
CA ALA A 853 32.17 -4.25 39.53
C ALA A 853 31.48 -2.95 40.02
N GLY A 854 30.17 -2.84 39.85
CA GLY A 854 29.42 -1.63 40.21
C GLY A 854 29.65 -0.44 39.27
N GLU A 855 30.30 -0.67 38.14
CA GLU A 855 30.54 0.32 37.09
C GLU A 855 29.26 0.68 36.35
N ALA A 856 28.25 -0.23 36.37
CA ALA A 856 26.93 -0.03 35.83
C ALA A 856 25.87 -0.33 36.93
N GLY A 857 25.61 0.63 37.76
CA GLY A 857 24.79 0.48 38.97
C GLY A 857 23.29 0.61 38.76
N ALA A 858 22.79 0.66 37.52
CA ALA A 858 21.39 0.93 37.25
C ALA A 858 20.54 -0.35 37.13
N PRO A 859 19.29 -0.35 37.64
CA PRO A 859 18.34 -1.44 37.47
C PRO A 859 18.17 -1.89 36.01
N ALA A 860 18.36 -0.99 35.05
CA ALA A 860 18.23 -1.26 33.64
C ALA A 860 19.39 -2.08 33.05
N ALA A 861 20.64 -1.92 33.55
CA ALA A 861 21.73 -2.79 33.12
C ALA A 861 21.51 -4.22 33.62
N HIS A 862 20.98 -4.38 34.84
CA HIS A 862 20.55 -5.67 35.37
C HIS A 862 19.39 -6.25 34.57
N ALA A 863 18.39 -5.44 34.17
CA ALA A 863 17.28 -5.85 33.34
C ALA A 863 17.75 -6.29 31.95
N ALA A 864 18.67 -5.56 31.31
CA ALA A 864 19.23 -5.91 30.02
C ALA A 864 20.02 -7.22 30.06
N VAL A 865 20.86 -7.43 31.09
CA VAL A 865 21.61 -8.68 31.32
C VAL A 865 20.65 -9.85 31.59
N ASN A 866 19.58 -9.60 32.36
CA ASN A 866 18.57 -10.62 32.66
C ASN A 866 17.71 -10.97 31.42
N ALA A 867 17.37 -10.00 30.60
CA ALA A 867 16.67 -10.23 29.34
C ALA A 867 17.54 -11.09 28.39
N VAL A 868 18.83 -10.78 28.30
CA VAL A 868 19.79 -11.56 27.52
C VAL A 868 19.94 -12.99 28.05
N ARG A 869 19.92 -13.17 29.37
CA ARG A 869 19.95 -14.53 30.00
C ARG A 869 18.64 -15.30 29.71
N ALA A 870 17.48 -14.61 29.78
CA ALA A 870 16.18 -15.22 29.51
C ALA A 870 16.04 -15.70 28.05
N LEU A 871 16.78 -15.08 27.10
CA LEU A 871 16.86 -15.54 25.72
C LEU A 871 17.58 -16.88 25.54
N GLY A 872 17.96 -17.57 26.64
CA GLY A 872 18.58 -18.88 26.61
C GLY A 872 20.02 -18.90 26.06
N VAL A 873 20.64 -17.73 25.95
CA VAL A 873 22.05 -17.59 25.57
C VAL A 873 22.89 -17.86 26.82
N SER A 874 22.88 -19.11 27.27
CA SER A 874 23.81 -19.55 28.33
C SER A 874 25.23 -19.68 27.74
N SER A 875 26.21 -19.46 28.59
CA SER A 875 27.64 -19.54 28.29
C SER A 875 28.13 -20.95 27.89
N SER A 876 27.25 -21.94 27.76
CA SER A 876 27.57 -23.31 27.32
C SER A 876 27.16 -23.48 25.86
N MET A 877 28.09 -23.26 24.99
CA MET A 877 27.96 -23.43 23.55
C MET A 877 28.57 -24.69 23.03
N ASP A 878 27.75 -25.61 22.54
CA ASP A 878 28.19 -26.64 21.60
C ASP A 878 27.22 -27.04 20.49
N ALA A 879 26.09 -26.37 20.32
CA ALA A 879 25.04 -26.90 19.41
C ALA A 879 24.41 -25.93 18.39
N ALA A 880 24.82 -24.67 18.29
CA ALA A 880 24.03 -23.69 17.50
C ALA A 880 24.71 -23.15 16.22
N ALA A 881 25.85 -23.70 15.80
CA ALA A 881 26.64 -23.16 14.68
C ALA A 881 26.05 -23.34 13.26
N THR A 882 24.84 -23.94 13.11
CA THR A 882 24.29 -24.25 11.79
C THR A 882 22.78 -23.98 11.71
N ARG A 883 22.30 -22.76 12.01
CA ARG A 883 20.90 -22.42 11.76
C ARG A 883 20.77 -21.28 10.76
N PRO A 884 19.89 -21.43 9.74
CA PRO A 884 19.64 -20.39 8.74
C PRO A 884 19.00 -19.16 9.38
N LEU A 885 19.25 -18.00 8.77
CA LEU A 885 18.82 -16.65 9.14
C LEU A 885 17.28 -16.40 9.14
N ASP A 886 16.46 -17.39 8.79
CA ASP A 886 15.00 -17.24 8.57
C ASP A 886 14.14 -17.85 9.68
N ARG A 887 14.56 -17.80 10.95
CA ARG A 887 13.70 -18.27 12.03
C ARG A 887 12.88 -17.15 12.64
N GLU A 888 11.56 -17.39 12.69
CA GLU A 888 10.66 -16.72 13.61
C GLU A 888 11.27 -16.65 15.01
N VAL A 889 11.20 -15.48 15.62
CA VAL A 889 11.69 -15.24 16.98
C VAL A 889 10.97 -16.21 17.91
N ASP A 890 11.75 -16.93 18.74
CA ASP A 890 11.18 -17.82 19.75
C ASP A 890 10.16 -17.05 20.60
N PRO A 891 8.90 -17.53 20.70
CA PRO A 891 7.86 -16.85 21.48
C PRO A 891 8.27 -16.61 22.94
N ALA A 892 9.11 -17.48 23.51
CA ALA A 892 9.64 -17.32 24.86
C ALA A 892 10.64 -16.15 24.96
N ALA A 893 11.42 -15.92 23.91
CA ALA A 893 12.34 -14.79 23.82
C ALA A 893 11.58 -13.47 23.63
N SER A 894 10.54 -13.47 22.81
CA SER A 894 9.64 -12.32 22.65
C SER A 894 8.94 -12.01 23.99
N HIS A 895 8.41 -13.00 24.68
CA HIS A 895 7.74 -12.82 25.97
C HIS A 895 8.70 -12.35 27.07
N ALA A 896 9.96 -12.79 27.07
CA ALA A 896 10.96 -12.32 28.03
C ALA A 896 11.36 -10.86 27.76
N LEU A 897 11.48 -10.47 26.48
CA LEU A 897 11.63 -9.06 26.08
C LEU A 897 10.41 -8.24 26.48
N ASP A 898 9.19 -8.76 26.22
CA ASP A 898 7.94 -8.12 26.57
C ASP A 898 7.80 -7.91 28.08
N SER A 899 8.05 -8.93 28.90
CA SER A 899 7.97 -8.83 30.34
C SER A 899 9.01 -7.90 30.99
N THR A 900 10.14 -7.66 30.31
CA THR A 900 11.20 -6.76 30.79
C THR A 900 10.89 -5.31 30.43
N PHE A 901 10.12 -5.06 29.38
CA PHE A 901 9.83 -3.73 28.86
C PHE A 901 8.35 -3.30 28.97
N ASP A 902 7.45 -4.19 29.40
CA ASP A 902 5.99 -3.97 29.38
C ASP A 902 5.44 -3.22 30.58
N THR A 903 6.20 -3.04 31.63
CA THR A 903 5.81 -2.23 32.81
C THR A 903 6.42 -0.84 32.69
N ASP A 904 5.63 0.10 32.16
CA ASP A 904 5.96 1.52 32.11
C ASP A 904 7.32 1.81 31.42
N VAL A 905 7.35 1.48 30.13
CA VAL A 905 8.58 1.44 29.29
C VAL A 905 9.35 2.78 29.28
N ARG A 906 8.70 3.91 29.61
CA ARG A 906 9.35 5.23 29.66
C ARG A 906 10.32 5.35 30.84
N GLY A 907 9.94 4.94 32.01
CA GLY A 907 10.74 5.11 33.24
C GLY A 907 12.07 4.32 33.21
N PRO A 908 12.06 3.01 32.93
CA PRO A 908 13.28 2.22 32.89
C PRO A 908 14.27 2.61 31.78
N ILE A 909 13.77 2.97 30.59
CA ILE A 909 14.65 3.40 29.49
C ILE A 909 15.26 4.77 29.81
N LEU A 910 14.50 5.71 30.34
CA LEU A 910 15.00 7.02 30.72
C LEU A 910 16.02 6.94 31.85
N LEU A 911 15.83 6.03 32.83
CA LEU A 911 16.80 5.76 33.90
C LEU A 911 18.07 5.11 33.40
N ALA A 912 17.98 4.20 32.44
CA ALA A 912 19.14 3.55 31.82
C ALA A 912 20.04 4.52 31.06
N LEU A 913 19.47 5.59 30.56
CA LEU A 913 20.12 6.57 29.70
C LEU A 913 20.71 7.77 30.46
N SER A 914 20.50 7.82 31.78
CA SER A 914 21.03 8.90 32.63
C SER A 914 22.51 8.80 32.94
N ASP A 915 23.11 7.61 32.69
CA ASP A 915 24.55 7.34 32.97
C ASP A 915 25.24 6.80 31.70
N ASP A 916 26.38 7.43 31.34
CA ASP A 916 27.14 7.11 30.14
C ASP A 916 27.65 5.67 30.13
N THR A 917 28.05 5.14 31.28
CA THR A 917 28.64 3.81 31.41
C THR A 917 27.58 2.75 31.17
N THR A 918 26.37 2.95 31.73
CA THR A 918 25.23 2.04 31.57
C THR A 918 24.70 2.06 30.13
N ALA A 919 24.59 3.25 29.53
CA ALA A 919 24.16 3.38 28.16
C ALA A 919 25.12 2.68 27.19
N ASN A 920 26.42 2.87 27.34
CA ASN A 920 27.43 2.20 26.51
C ASN A 920 27.41 0.68 26.68
N LEU A 921 27.12 0.19 27.88
CA LEU A 921 26.98 -1.24 28.13
C LEU A 921 25.77 -1.84 27.45
N VAL A 922 24.59 -1.17 27.59
CA VAL A 922 23.35 -1.59 26.93
C VAL A 922 23.53 -1.55 25.43
N GLU A 923 24.18 -0.53 24.88
CA GLU A 923 24.43 -0.40 23.45
C GLU A 923 25.31 -1.53 22.91
N ARG A 924 26.39 -1.89 23.64
CA ARG A 924 27.24 -3.04 23.29
C ARG A 924 26.50 -4.38 23.34
N LEU A 925 25.65 -4.58 24.36
CA LEU A 925 24.85 -5.79 24.47
C LEU A 925 23.87 -5.91 23.30
N LEU A 926 23.25 -4.82 22.89
CA LEU A 926 22.30 -4.81 21.78
C LEU A 926 22.96 -4.97 20.42
N LEU A 927 24.17 -4.39 20.21
CA LEU A 927 24.98 -4.64 19.03
C LEU A 927 25.44 -6.10 18.96
N GLY A 928 25.79 -6.69 20.11
CA GLY A 928 26.13 -8.08 20.23
C GLY A 928 24.93 -8.99 19.93
N LEU A 929 23.77 -8.66 20.45
CA LEU A 929 22.52 -9.35 20.16
C LEU A 929 22.20 -9.28 18.66
N ALA A 930 22.38 -8.12 18.02
CA ALA A 930 22.18 -7.95 16.59
C ALA A 930 23.05 -8.86 15.74
N PHE A 931 24.27 -9.14 16.21
CA PHE A 931 25.19 -10.07 15.54
C PHE A 931 24.79 -11.53 15.73
N HIS A 932 24.21 -11.86 16.89
CA HIS A 932 23.79 -13.22 17.24
C HIS A 932 22.37 -13.55 16.79
N ASP A 933 21.44 -12.63 17.01
CA ASP A 933 20.03 -12.72 16.61
C ASP A 933 19.55 -11.36 16.09
N ALA A 934 19.61 -11.20 14.76
CA ALA A 934 19.22 -9.98 14.08
C ALA A 934 17.70 -9.68 14.20
N GLY A 935 16.87 -10.71 14.40
CA GLY A 935 15.44 -10.57 14.58
C GLY A 935 15.09 -9.91 15.91
N ALA A 936 15.63 -10.46 17.01
CA ALA A 936 15.44 -9.91 18.35
C ALA A 936 15.98 -8.47 18.47
N ALA A 937 17.16 -8.22 17.88
CA ALA A 937 17.74 -6.88 17.87
C ALA A 937 16.89 -5.86 17.12
N ARG A 938 16.30 -6.24 15.99
CA ARG A 938 15.38 -5.38 15.23
C ARG A 938 14.12 -5.04 16.02
N GLN A 939 13.48 -6.02 16.65
CA GLN A 939 12.29 -5.78 17.48
C GLN A 939 12.59 -4.81 18.63
N LEU A 940 13.72 -5.00 19.31
CA LEU A 940 14.12 -4.12 20.41
C LEU A 940 14.40 -2.69 19.91
N ARG A 941 15.13 -2.55 18.80
CA ARG A 941 15.35 -1.26 18.16
C ARG A 941 14.04 -0.57 17.84
N ASP A 942 13.08 -1.29 17.25
CA ASP A 942 11.78 -0.71 16.84
C ASP A 942 10.99 -0.24 18.06
N ARG A 943 11.06 -0.95 19.18
CA ARG A 943 10.48 -0.50 20.45
C ARG A 943 11.16 0.75 21.01
N VAL A 944 12.49 0.77 21.03
CA VAL A 944 13.27 1.94 21.44
C VAL A 944 12.94 3.15 20.57
N LEU A 945 12.86 2.97 19.25
CA LEU A 945 12.47 4.02 18.32
C LEU A 945 11.04 4.49 18.60
N ALA A 946 10.09 3.60 18.82
CA ALA A 946 8.70 3.95 19.09
C ALA A 946 8.56 4.82 20.35
N VAL A 947 9.30 4.49 21.42
CA VAL A 947 9.33 5.31 22.65
C VAL A 947 9.96 6.66 22.37
N ARG A 948 11.12 6.70 21.68
CA ARG A 948 11.87 7.91 21.39
C ARG A 948 11.08 8.87 20.49
N THR A 949 10.45 8.32 19.46
CA THR A 949 9.78 9.11 18.42
C THR A 949 8.30 9.38 18.71
N GLY A 950 7.74 8.75 19.73
CA GLY A 950 6.33 8.88 20.12
C GLY A 950 6.04 9.90 21.23
N VAL A 951 7.00 10.78 21.56
CA VAL A 951 6.77 11.87 22.52
C VAL A 951 5.79 12.87 21.91
N VAL A 952 4.74 13.22 22.61
CA VAL A 952 3.79 14.28 22.21
C VAL A 952 4.26 15.59 22.84
N TRP A 953 4.39 16.61 22.03
CA TRP A 953 4.80 17.95 22.45
C TRP A 953 3.57 18.86 22.49
N ASP A 954 3.53 19.79 23.45
CA ASP A 954 2.56 20.87 23.46
C ASP A 954 3.18 22.24 23.10
N ARG A 955 2.37 23.29 23.08
CA ARG A 955 2.84 24.64 22.75
C ARG A 955 3.87 25.14 23.73
N ASP A 956 3.64 24.90 25.01
CA ASP A 956 4.49 25.37 26.10
C ASP A 956 5.86 24.68 26.03
N ASP A 957 5.87 23.39 25.72
CA ASP A 957 7.11 22.63 25.48
C ASP A 957 7.97 23.20 24.35
N LEU A 958 7.34 23.78 23.35
CA LEU A 958 8.01 24.32 22.16
C LEU A 958 8.25 25.84 22.24
N ASP A 959 7.96 26.46 23.37
CA ASP A 959 8.10 27.90 23.59
C ASP A 959 7.35 28.72 22.50
N VAL A 960 6.14 28.30 22.12
CA VAL A 960 5.31 29.01 21.12
C VAL A 960 4.30 29.87 21.85
N PRO A 961 4.26 31.19 21.66
CA PRO A 961 3.27 32.08 22.27
C PRO A 961 1.85 31.64 21.89
N GLY A 962 0.93 31.73 22.85
CA GLY A 962 -0.47 31.31 22.69
C GLY A 962 -1.25 32.09 21.65
#